data_6cc9ba8c2e34265ba284306e4d91bc85
#
_entry.id   6cc9ba8c2e34265ba284306e4d91bc85
#
_cell.length_a   1.000
_cell.length_b   1.000
_cell.length_c   1.000
_cell.angle_alpha   90.00
_cell.angle_beta   90.00
_cell.angle_gamma   90.00
#
_symmetry.space_group_name_H-M   'P 1'
#
loop_
_entity.id
_entity.type
_entity.pdbx_description
1 polymer ?
#
loop_
_entity_poly.entity_id
_entity_poly.type
_entity_poly.pdbx_seq_one_letter_code
_entity_poly.pdbx_strand_id
1 'polypeptide(L)'
;MLRFFSASTSIVDSKRAINECLENALAGENSLDCDLLIIYTAMGHNFRDLLSEAHRLSPDAQIVGCTCAGVIGKEGPSESMKALAIMAVKGNKNEFAVTGKDAATKIDRYELGRLMANDLKSKCPEINMIFIHPSFMISHLGKIIEGIESVFGPGIPINGGASVDNMKMISTFQFVGEEIFEQGAVMYGFADPSLEVISQGNHGFEVVGDPFIITRADKDIIFELDGKPAWKRWTERLGLPETSSASDVLVFAPLAVELPPEVHEEYGSRYLVFGAMPRPDLSIYGMLVLPEKGKLYLTRRNENKILDGVERLMVQVLDRIDGRRPVAVFHADCAARGKLLFNQIIKEEIISKLQYPLCKGEDIPWFGMYGGAEYTPLAGKNRIQTYTTSLYVIVKRKPALEKEDIQLQTEVVKRSKLFDKTTIRNINLKNRFIWSATWQGKSNHDGTCSSSLISSMLQVARGETGLIITEMTYVSRNGVCAPRQMGAYEDNLFPGLERMTCFVHRAGSPIVMQLVHGGLFSAPILSGSIPLGPSSLETPDGKIGKEMSKSDIDEAINAFRNAAVRAKIAGFDGVQIHAAHGWLLSQFLSPFFNKRTDEYGGSLENRARIVIEVARRIREATGDNFAVLVKINSDDFLPGGFNTDEMLEVSAMLENAGVDAIEISGGTIGALLSGNADASFSPVSRKDIYYAEAAKRLKEKINIPVILVGGIRTFETADELVKTGVADYISLCRPLIREPDLIKKWKSGNLKKSDCISDSACFQPGMEGKGVHCVHVKNDKY
;
A
#
# COMPACT_ATOMS: atom_id res chain seq x y z
N MET A 1 -14.55 -24.74 3.86
CA MET A 1 -13.98 -23.37 3.73
C MET A 1 -14.84 -22.40 4.51
N LEU A 2 -14.25 -21.68 5.42
CA LEU A 2 -14.92 -20.70 6.26
C LEU A 2 -15.43 -19.51 5.45
N ARG A 3 -16.65 -19.06 5.75
CA ARG A 3 -17.25 -17.83 5.22
C ARG A 3 -17.49 -16.85 6.36
N PHE A 4 -17.16 -15.60 6.16
CA PHE A 4 -17.18 -14.56 7.16
C PHE A 4 -18.22 -13.50 6.79
N PHE A 5 -18.95 -12.99 7.80
CA PHE A 5 -19.99 -11.98 7.64
C PHE A 5 -19.91 -11.02 8.82
N SER A 6 -19.95 -9.73 8.59
CA SER A 6 -19.84 -8.74 9.68
C SER A 6 -20.91 -7.65 9.59
N ALA A 7 -21.29 -7.15 10.74
CA ALA A 7 -22.11 -5.95 10.87
C ALA A 7 -21.81 -5.24 12.19
N SER A 8 -22.16 -3.97 12.25
CA SER A 8 -22.07 -3.16 13.48
C SER A 8 -23.30 -2.29 13.66
N THR A 9 -23.60 -1.95 14.94
CA THR A 9 -24.73 -1.08 15.30
C THR A 9 -24.40 -0.27 16.54
N SER A 10 -25.23 0.72 16.84
CA SER A 10 -25.23 1.49 18.10
C SER A 10 -26.62 1.55 18.74
N ILE A 11 -27.45 0.56 18.47
CA ILE A 11 -28.80 0.46 19.05
C ILE A 11 -28.70 0.30 20.56
N VAL A 12 -29.59 1.02 21.30
CA VAL A 12 -29.55 1.10 22.76
C VAL A 12 -29.98 -0.21 23.41
N ASP A 13 -31.04 -0.85 22.91
CA ASP A 13 -31.55 -2.12 23.41
C ASP A 13 -30.64 -3.28 23.02
N SER A 14 -30.18 -4.05 24.00
CA SER A 14 -29.15 -5.09 23.78
C SER A 14 -29.63 -6.26 22.92
N LYS A 15 -30.90 -6.67 23.08
CA LYS A 15 -31.51 -7.76 22.30
C LYS A 15 -31.72 -7.33 20.84
N ARG A 16 -32.27 -6.12 20.65
CA ARG A 16 -32.43 -5.56 19.31
C ARG A 16 -31.09 -5.34 18.62
N ALA A 17 -30.04 -4.90 19.34
CA ALA A 17 -28.74 -4.65 18.78
C ALA A 17 -28.15 -5.92 18.17
N ILE A 18 -28.14 -7.04 18.89
CA ILE A 18 -27.60 -8.31 18.38
C ILE A 18 -28.46 -8.88 17.24
N ASN A 19 -29.79 -8.76 17.33
CA ASN A 19 -30.72 -9.21 16.29
C ASN A 19 -30.43 -8.46 14.97
N GLU A 20 -30.39 -7.12 15.00
CA GLU A 20 -30.13 -6.29 13.83
C GLU A 20 -28.71 -6.56 13.25
N CYS A 21 -27.71 -6.76 14.09
CA CYS A 21 -26.38 -7.13 13.63
C CYS A 21 -26.38 -8.47 12.88
N LEU A 22 -27.08 -9.50 13.39
CA LEU A 22 -27.18 -10.79 12.72
C LEU A 22 -27.96 -10.70 11.41
N GLU A 23 -29.09 -9.97 11.40
CA GLU A 23 -29.88 -9.73 10.19
C GLU A 23 -29.02 -9.04 9.11
N ASN A 24 -28.29 -7.99 9.47
CA ASN A 24 -27.45 -7.24 8.54
C ASN A 24 -26.21 -8.03 8.08
N ALA A 25 -25.56 -8.78 8.98
CA ALA A 25 -24.41 -9.59 8.64
C ALA A 25 -24.77 -10.74 7.69
N LEU A 26 -25.88 -11.41 7.96
CA LEU A 26 -26.34 -12.58 7.22
C LEU A 26 -27.41 -12.23 6.15
N ALA A 27 -27.53 -10.95 5.78
CA ALA A 27 -28.42 -10.51 4.71
C ALA A 27 -28.07 -11.24 3.41
N GLY A 28 -29.05 -11.99 2.88
CA GLY A 28 -28.86 -12.85 1.69
C GLY A 28 -28.55 -14.33 1.96
N GLU A 29 -28.32 -14.70 3.22
CA GLU A 29 -28.29 -16.10 3.66
C GLU A 29 -29.71 -16.61 4.00
N ASN A 30 -29.92 -17.91 3.95
CA ASN A 30 -31.24 -18.53 4.15
C ASN A 30 -31.70 -18.55 5.63
N SER A 31 -30.79 -18.30 6.58
CA SER A 31 -31.06 -18.30 8.01
C SER A 31 -30.11 -17.37 8.75
N LEU A 32 -30.49 -16.93 9.94
CA LEU A 32 -29.64 -16.18 10.87
C LEU A 32 -28.65 -17.09 11.65
N ASP A 33 -28.67 -18.39 11.38
CA ASP A 33 -27.75 -19.31 12.02
C ASP A 33 -26.32 -19.11 11.52
N CYS A 34 -25.38 -19.19 12.45
CA CYS A 34 -23.94 -19.26 12.17
C CYS A 34 -23.31 -20.34 13.07
N ASP A 35 -22.08 -20.74 12.75
CA ASP A 35 -21.40 -21.80 13.48
C ASP A 35 -20.45 -21.21 14.56
N LEU A 36 -19.96 -19.96 14.33
CA LEU A 36 -19.20 -19.18 15.30
C LEU A 36 -19.66 -17.72 15.24
N LEU A 37 -19.89 -17.11 16.41
CA LEU A 37 -20.23 -15.72 16.57
C LEU A 37 -19.21 -15.01 17.47
N ILE A 38 -18.48 -14.06 16.89
CA ILE A 38 -17.50 -13.25 17.63
C ILE A 38 -18.12 -11.87 17.85
N ILE A 39 -18.06 -11.38 19.10
CA ILE A 39 -18.74 -10.15 19.51
C ILE A 39 -17.76 -9.18 20.17
N TYR A 40 -17.65 -7.95 19.64
CA TYR A 40 -17.01 -6.83 20.34
C TYR A 40 -18.08 -5.82 20.74
N THR A 41 -18.07 -5.40 21.99
CA THR A 41 -19.11 -4.51 22.52
C THR A 41 -18.54 -3.45 23.46
N ALA A 42 -19.08 -2.24 23.37
CA ALA A 42 -18.82 -1.23 24.39
C ALA A 42 -19.58 -1.54 25.69
N MET A 43 -19.22 -0.86 26.78
CA MET A 43 -19.68 -1.13 28.15
C MET A 43 -21.18 -0.85 28.40
N GLY A 44 -21.89 -0.23 27.48
CA GLY A 44 -23.25 0.23 27.70
C GLY A 44 -24.36 -0.84 27.56
N HIS A 45 -24.04 -2.03 27.03
CA HIS A 45 -25.01 -3.12 26.87
C HIS A 45 -25.20 -3.95 28.15
N ASN A 46 -26.37 -4.55 28.30
CA ASN A 46 -26.57 -5.65 29.23
C ASN A 46 -26.03 -6.92 28.57
N PHE A 47 -24.92 -7.45 29.07
CA PHE A 47 -24.22 -8.59 28.43
C PHE A 47 -25.06 -9.87 28.53
N ARG A 48 -25.80 -10.11 29.61
CA ARG A 48 -26.67 -11.29 29.76
C ARG A 48 -27.80 -11.26 28.71
N ASP A 49 -28.49 -10.12 28.54
CA ASP A 49 -29.53 -9.98 27.52
C ASP A 49 -28.97 -10.16 26.11
N LEU A 50 -27.74 -9.62 25.86
CA LEU A 50 -27.09 -9.70 24.58
C LEU A 50 -26.71 -11.16 24.24
N LEU A 51 -26.09 -11.88 25.18
CA LEU A 51 -25.64 -13.27 24.99
C LEU A 51 -26.79 -14.26 24.91
N SER A 52 -27.84 -14.11 25.77
CA SER A 52 -29.03 -14.97 25.73
C SER A 52 -29.77 -14.81 24.40
N GLU A 53 -29.86 -13.58 23.86
CA GLU A 53 -30.51 -13.35 22.58
C GLU A 53 -29.67 -13.88 21.42
N ALA A 54 -28.35 -13.71 21.48
CA ALA A 54 -27.42 -14.31 20.51
C ALA A 54 -27.57 -15.84 20.44
N HIS A 55 -27.63 -16.50 21.60
CA HIS A 55 -27.85 -17.94 21.69
C HIS A 55 -29.22 -18.36 21.17
N ARG A 56 -30.25 -17.56 21.46
CA ARG A 56 -31.61 -17.82 20.95
C ARG A 56 -31.70 -17.76 19.41
N LEU A 57 -30.97 -16.81 18.80
CA LEU A 57 -30.95 -16.60 17.34
C LEU A 57 -30.06 -17.60 16.61
N SER A 58 -28.96 -18.05 17.22
CA SER A 58 -28.00 -19.04 16.69
C SER A 58 -27.67 -20.07 17.77
N PRO A 59 -28.57 -21.04 18.05
CA PRO A 59 -28.45 -21.96 19.20
C PRO A 59 -27.21 -22.87 19.13
N ASP A 60 -26.78 -23.20 17.95
CA ASP A 60 -25.65 -24.09 17.70
C ASP A 60 -24.30 -23.36 17.55
N ALA A 61 -24.30 -22.02 17.60
CA ALA A 61 -23.10 -21.22 17.43
C ALA A 61 -22.20 -21.28 18.68
N GLN A 62 -20.90 -21.43 18.46
CA GLN A 62 -19.92 -21.08 19.49
C GLN A 62 -19.85 -19.55 19.60
N ILE A 63 -20.09 -19.00 20.78
CA ILE A 63 -20.06 -17.56 21.02
C ILE A 63 -18.80 -17.19 21.78
N VAL A 64 -18.10 -16.15 21.34
CA VAL A 64 -16.89 -15.61 22.01
C VAL A 64 -16.83 -14.11 21.85
N GLY A 65 -16.31 -13.39 22.83
CA GLY A 65 -16.13 -11.96 22.65
C GLY A 65 -15.63 -11.22 23.88
N CYS A 66 -15.57 -9.90 23.77
CA CYS A 66 -15.07 -9.06 24.85
C CYS A 66 -15.56 -7.61 24.76
N THR A 67 -15.36 -6.87 25.85
CA THR A 67 -15.57 -5.43 25.89
C THR A 67 -14.43 -4.65 25.27
N CYS A 68 -14.74 -3.48 24.72
CA CYS A 68 -13.80 -2.57 24.06
C CYS A 68 -14.22 -1.10 24.24
N ALA A 69 -13.32 -0.17 23.93
CA ALA A 69 -13.59 1.27 24.02
C ALA A 69 -14.41 1.83 22.84
N GLY A 70 -14.68 1.00 21.83
CA GLY A 70 -15.44 1.28 20.62
C GLY A 70 -15.19 0.20 19.59
N VAL A 71 -15.99 0.17 18.53
CA VAL A 71 -15.90 -0.84 17.47
C VAL A 71 -15.57 -0.24 16.12
N ILE A 72 -15.04 -1.06 15.22
CA ILE A 72 -14.72 -0.70 13.83
C ILE A 72 -15.45 -1.70 12.92
N GLY A 73 -16.60 -1.33 12.40
CA GLY A 73 -17.38 -2.11 11.44
C GLY A 73 -17.02 -1.77 9.99
N LYS A 74 -17.68 -2.41 9.05
CA LYS A 74 -17.53 -2.11 7.61
C LYS A 74 -17.99 -0.69 7.25
N GLU A 75 -18.85 -0.09 8.04
CA GLU A 75 -19.34 1.29 7.92
C GLU A 75 -18.39 2.31 8.58
N GLY A 76 -17.27 1.84 9.10
CA GLY A 76 -16.28 2.65 9.81
C GLY A 76 -16.36 2.51 11.33
N PRO A 77 -15.72 3.42 12.08
CA PRO A 77 -15.61 3.36 13.53
C PRO A 77 -16.83 3.92 14.24
N SER A 78 -17.15 3.37 15.42
CA SER A 78 -18.15 3.86 16.37
C SER A 78 -17.61 3.87 17.79
N GLU A 79 -17.69 5.03 18.46
CA GLU A 79 -17.32 5.22 19.87
C GLU A 79 -18.51 5.24 20.82
N SER A 80 -19.71 4.95 20.32
CA SER A 80 -20.91 4.92 21.14
C SER A 80 -20.74 3.98 22.34
N MET A 81 -21.23 4.38 23.51
CA MET A 81 -21.34 3.48 24.66
C MET A 81 -22.19 2.23 24.37
N LYS A 82 -22.97 2.27 23.30
CA LYS A 82 -23.81 1.20 22.78
C LYS A 82 -23.29 0.61 21.46
N ALA A 83 -22.02 0.85 21.16
CA ALA A 83 -21.40 0.26 19.98
C ALA A 83 -21.27 -1.26 20.14
N LEU A 84 -21.71 -1.96 19.12
CA LEU A 84 -21.66 -3.42 19.00
C LEU A 84 -21.19 -3.78 17.59
N ALA A 85 -20.25 -4.69 17.46
CA ALA A 85 -19.88 -5.31 16.21
C ALA A 85 -19.88 -6.83 16.36
N ILE A 86 -20.23 -7.52 15.28
CA ILE A 86 -20.16 -8.98 15.21
C ILE A 86 -19.39 -9.44 13.97
N MET A 87 -18.77 -10.61 14.10
CA MET A 87 -18.32 -11.43 13.00
C MET A 87 -19.00 -12.79 13.12
N ALA A 88 -19.97 -13.06 12.24
CA ALA A 88 -20.58 -14.37 12.10
C ALA A 88 -19.77 -15.21 11.12
N VAL A 89 -19.48 -16.46 11.48
CA VAL A 89 -18.70 -17.38 10.65
C VAL A 89 -19.53 -18.62 10.37
N LYS A 90 -19.64 -18.99 9.10
CA LYS A 90 -20.23 -20.25 8.66
C LYS A 90 -19.14 -21.18 8.11
N GLY A 91 -19.18 -22.44 8.54
CA GLY A 91 -18.22 -23.44 8.13
C GLY A 91 -18.37 -24.75 8.83
N ASN A 92 -17.37 -25.60 8.78
CA ASN A 92 -17.40 -26.87 9.48
C ASN A 92 -16.97 -26.66 10.95
N LYS A 93 -17.70 -27.27 11.90
CA LYS A 93 -17.40 -27.18 13.35
C LYS A 93 -15.96 -27.62 13.72
N ASN A 94 -15.29 -28.35 12.86
CA ASN A 94 -13.88 -28.76 13.04
C ASN A 94 -12.85 -27.74 12.52
N GLU A 95 -13.30 -26.66 11.89
CA GLU A 95 -12.41 -25.63 11.30
C GLU A 95 -12.19 -24.43 12.25
N PHE A 96 -12.73 -24.45 13.47
CA PHE A 96 -12.52 -23.43 14.50
C PHE A 96 -12.79 -23.96 15.90
N ALA A 97 -12.29 -23.27 16.91
CA ALA A 97 -12.61 -23.52 18.31
C ALA A 97 -12.51 -22.23 19.14
N VAL A 98 -13.19 -22.21 20.27
CA VAL A 98 -13.15 -21.12 21.25
C VAL A 98 -12.83 -21.62 22.64
N THR A 99 -12.19 -20.77 23.45
CA THR A 99 -11.91 -21.03 24.87
C THR A 99 -11.90 -19.72 25.66
N GLY A 100 -12.16 -19.82 26.95
CA GLY A 100 -12.08 -18.69 27.86
C GLY A 100 -11.69 -19.15 29.27
N LYS A 101 -11.05 -18.25 30.01
CA LYS A 101 -10.69 -18.48 31.41
C LYS A 101 -10.75 -17.19 32.21
N ASP A 102 -11.25 -17.33 33.45
CA ASP A 102 -11.12 -16.29 34.45
C ASP A 102 -9.64 -16.16 34.86
N ALA A 103 -9.11 -14.94 34.75
CA ALA A 103 -7.74 -14.61 35.14
C ALA A 103 -7.64 -13.95 36.52
N ALA A 104 -8.78 -13.67 37.18
CA ALA A 104 -8.82 -13.17 38.56
C ALA A 104 -8.28 -14.18 39.58
N THR A 105 -8.26 -15.47 39.20
CA THR A 105 -7.55 -16.52 39.97
C THR A 105 -6.05 -16.30 39.88
N LYS A 106 -5.28 -16.72 40.91
CA LYS A 106 -3.82 -16.58 41.03
C LYS A 106 -2.99 -17.42 40.03
N ILE A 107 -3.54 -17.65 38.83
CA ILE A 107 -2.85 -18.40 37.76
C ILE A 107 -1.74 -17.54 37.18
N ASP A 108 -0.54 -18.09 37.07
CA ASP A 108 0.57 -17.48 36.30
C ASP A 108 0.18 -17.28 34.85
N ARG A 109 0.62 -16.20 34.23
CA ARG A 109 0.17 -15.79 32.88
C ARG A 109 0.71 -16.72 31.79
N TYR A 110 1.87 -17.31 31.95
CA TYR A 110 2.35 -18.36 31.07
C TYR A 110 1.42 -19.58 31.15
N GLU A 111 1.07 -19.99 32.37
CA GLU A 111 0.18 -21.11 32.59
C GLU A 111 -1.24 -20.83 32.07
N LEU A 112 -1.75 -19.61 32.21
CA LEU A 112 -3.01 -19.21 31.61
C LEU A 112 -2.99 -19.42 30.08
N GLY A 113 -1.95 -18.92 29.41
CA GLY A 113 -1.77 -19.11 27.97
C GLY A 113 -1.67 -20.58 27.57
N ARG A 114 -0.89 -21.37 28.32
CA ARG A 114 -0.69 -22.80 28.09
C ARG A 114 -1.98 -23.61 28.25
N LEU A 115 -2.76 -23.34 29.31
CA LEU A 115 -4.02 -24.04 29.57
C LEU A 115 -5.07 -23.73 28.50
N MET A 116 -5.22 -22.46 28.11
CA MET A 116 -6.11 -22.06 27.03
C MET A 116 -5.70 -22.66 25.68
N ALA A 117 -4.42 -22.67 25.39
CA ALA A 117 -3.88 -23.27 24.16
C ALA A 117 -4.12 -24.79 24.11
N ASN A 118 -3.93 -25.51 25.22
CA ASN A 118 -4.24 -26.94 25.29
C ASN A 118 -5.73 -27.23 25.10
N ASP A 119 -6.63 -26.43 25.71
CA ASP A 119 -8.07 -26.57 25.53
C ASP A 119 -8.45 -26.33 24.07
N LEU A 120 -7.94 -25.26 23.48
CA LEU A 120 -8.19 -24.92 22.08
C LEU A 120 -7.71 -26.03 21.14
N LYS A 121 -6.48 -26.54 21.34
CA LYS A 121 -5.89 -27.61 20.54
C LYS A 121 -6.61 -28.94 20.71
N SER A 122 -7.17 -29.21 21.88
CA SER A 122 -7.95 -30.44 22.14
C SER A 122 -9.26 -30.43 21.35
N LYS A 123 -9.87 -29.26 21.16
CA LYS A 123 -11.11 -29.04 20.40
C LYS A 123 -10.88 -29.00 18.88
N CYS A 124 -9.76 -28.41 18.45
CA CYS A 124 -9.40 -28.27 17.05
C CYS A 124 -7.87 -28.35 16.88
N PRO A 125 -7.31 -29.55 16.59
CA PRO A 125 -5.86 -29.77 16.52
C PRO A 125 -5.13 -29.02 15.42
N GLU A 126 -5.80 -28.77 14.30
CA GLU A 126 -5.22 -28.22 13.05
C GLU A 126 -5.29 -26.68 12.99
N ILE A 127 -5.49 -26.00 14.11
CA ILE A 127 -5.50 -24.53 14.17
C ILE A 127 -4.22 -23.96 13.58
N ASN A 128 -4.38 -23.04 12.61
CA ASN A 128 -3.29 -22.40 11.89
C ASN A 128 -3.20 -20.87 12.10
N MET A 129 -4.17 -20.27 12.81
CA MET A 129 -4.15 -18.88 13.26
C MET A 129 -4.99 -18.70 14.53
N ILE A 130 -4.51 -17.86 15.43
CA ILE A 130 -5.12 -17.63 16.74
C ILE A 130 -5.43 -16.14 16.92
N PHE A 131 -6.57 -15.87 17.57
CA PHE A 131 -6.96 -14.54 18.06
C PHE A 131 -7.17 -14.61 19.57
N ILE A 132 -6.64 -13.60 20.30
CA ILE A 132 -6.71 -13.55 21.76
C ILE A 132 -7.14 -12.17 22.26
N HIS A 133 -8.00 -12.16 23.30
CA HIS A 133 -8.51 -10.95 23.95
C HIS A 133 -8.45 -11.11 25.47
N PRO A 134 -7.27 -10.92 26.07
CA PRO A 134 -7.18 -10.86 27.54
C PRO A 134 -7.64 -9.50 28.03
N SER A 135 -8.02 -9.42 29.30
CA SER A 135 -8.23 -8.14 29.99
C SER A 135 -6.93 -7.32 30.00
N PHE A 136 -7.01 -6.04 29.63
CA PHE A 136 -5.91 -5.11 29.78
C PHE A 136 -5.52 -4.85 31.25
N MET A 137 -6.42 -5.15 32.18
CA MET A 137 -6.21 -4.99 33.62
C MET A 137 -5.28 -6.04 34.22
N ILE A 138 -5.00 -7.14 33.52
CA ILE A 138 -4.07 -8.17 33.99
C ILE A 138 -2.62 -7.83 33.61
N SER A 139 -1.69 -8.08 34.54
CA SER A 139 -0.27 -7.86 34.29
C SER A 139 0.38 -8.95 33.43
N HIS A 140 1.60 -8.71 32.96
CA HIS A 140 2.45 -9.68 32.26
C HIS A 140 1.81 -10.31 31.01
N LEU A 141 1.09 -9.51 30.20
CA LEU A 141 0.39 -9.96 29.00
C LEU A 141 1.28 -10.71 28.00
N GLY A 142 2.58 -10.39 27.93
CA GLY A 142 3.55 -11.08 27.08
C GLY A 142 3.77 -12.56 27.44
N LYS A 143 3.63 -12.93 28.71
CA LYS A 143 3.76 -14.31 29.18
C LYS A 143 2.66 -15.23 28.64
N ILE A 144 1.51 -14.68 28.29
CA ILE A 144 0.42 -15.43 27.68
C ILE A 144 0.87 -15.95 26.31
N ILE A 145 1.57 -15.12 25.51
CA ILE A 145 2.13 -15.52 24.19
C ILE A 145 3.07 -16.72 24.38
N GLU A 146 4.02 -16.64 25.33
CA GLU A 146 4.97 -17.72 25.59
C GLU A 146 4.24 -19.04 25.95
N GLY A 147 3.17 -18.95 26.75
CA GLY A 147 2.31 -20.08 27.09
C GLY A 147 1.62 -20.68 25.86
N ILE A 148 1.08 -19.88 24.96
CA ILE A 148 0.45 -20.35 23.73
C ILE A 148 1.49 -20.98 22.79
N GLU A 149 2.64 -20.35 22.61
CA GLU A 149 3.73 -20.87 21.78
C GLU A 149 4.31 -22.19 22.29
N SER A 150 4.25 -22.46 23.59
CA SER A 150 4.68 -23.74 24.16
C SER A 150 3.81 -24.92 23.69
N VAL A 151 2.60 -24.69 23.23
CA VAL A 151 1.63 -25.71 22.77
C VAL A 151 1.55 -25.79 21.23
N PHE A 152 1.50 -24.66 20.56
CA PHE A 152 1.34 -24.58 19.10
C PHE A 152 2.66 -24.36 18.36
N GLY A 153 3.74 -24.00 19.06
CA GLY A 153 5.01 -23.59 18.49
C GLY A 153 5.07 -22.10 18.14
N PRO A 154 6.28 -21.53 17.99
CA PRO A 154 6.48 -20.09 17.79
C PRO A 154 6.07 -19.59 16.39
N GLY A 155 5.76 -20.50 15.47
CA GLY A 155 5.35 -20.16 14.10
C GLY A 155 3.86 -19.88 13.91
N ILE A 156 3.02 -20.15 14.94
CA ILE A 156 1.59 -19.85 14.84
C ILE A 156 1.35 -18.35 14.97
N PRO A 157 0.64 -17.71 14.04
CA PRO A 157 0.31 -16.29 14.18
C PRO A 157 -0.71 -16.07 15.31
N ILE A 158 -0.34 -15.25 16.28
CA ILE A 158 -1.20 -14.83 17.40
C ILE A 158 -1.58 -13.38 17.17
N ASN A 159 -2.87 -13.13 17.01
CA ASN A 159 -3.48 -11.86 16.66
C ASN A 159 -4.47 -11.41 17.73
N GLY A 160 -4.93 -10.17 17.65
CA GLY A 160 -6.00 -9.67 18.50
C GLY A 160 -5.66 -8.40 19.25
N GLY A 161 -6.45 -8.11 20.30
CA GLY A 161 -6.27 -6.90 21.11
C GLY A 161 -6.76 -7.14 22.55
N ALA A 162 -6.11 -6.53 23.52
CA ALA A 162 -6.54 -6.63 24.91
C ALA A 162 -7.87 -5.86 25.11
N SER A 163 -8.80 -6.52 25.82
CA SER A 163 -10.09 -5.91 26.13
C SER A 163 -9.94 -4.77 27.12
N VAL A 164 -10.71 -3.73 26.92
CA VAL A 164 -10.77 -2.53 27.77
C VAL A 164 -12.21 -2.16 28.08
N ASP A 165 -12.39 -1.30 29.06
CA ASP A 165 -13.61 -0.53 29.26
C ASP A 165 -13.55 0.78 28.43
N ASN A 166 -14.39 1.75 28.76
CA ASN A 166 -14.35 3.08 28.14
C ASN A 166 -13.17 3.95 28.64
N MET A 167 -12.00 3.36 28.81
CA MET A 167 -10.76 3.99 29.31
C MET A 167 -10.86 4.50 30.74
N LYS A 168 -11.82 4.01 31.53
CA LYS A 168 -11.92 4.32 32.96
C LYS A 168 -11.03 3.42 33.82
N MET A 169 -10.54 2.32 33.25
CA MET A 169 -9.67 1.33 33.89
C MET A 169 -10.30 0.73 35.17
N ILE A 170 -11.61 0.40 35.10
CA ILE A 170 -12.36 -0.13 36.23
C ILE A 170 -12.59 -1.63 36.08
N SER A 171 -13.20 -2.06 34.96
CA SER A 171 -13.57 -3.47 34.71
C SER A 171 -13.61 -3.75 33.23
N THR A 172 -13.19 -4.95 32.83
CA THR A 172 -13.34 -5.47 31.47
C THR A 172 -14.02 -6.83 31.52
N PHE A 173 -14.82 -7.14 30.50
CA PHE A 173 -15.54 -8.40 30.44
C PHE A 173 -15.18 -9.17 29.18
N GLN A 174 -15.01 -10.46 29.34
CA GLN A 174 -14.79 -11.44 28.29
C GLN A 174 -15.86 -12.52 28.43
N PHE A 175 -16.29 -13.16 27.36
CA PHE A 175 -17.35 -14.16 27.41
C PHE A 175 -17.14 -15.28 26.39
N VAL A 176 -17.60 -16.48 26.79
CA VAL A 176 -17.68 -17.68 25.95
C VAL A 176 -19.03 -18.35 26.20
N GLY A 177 -19.83 -18.53 25.17
CA GLY A 177 -21.23 -18.91 25.33
C GLY A 177 -22.00 -17.85 26.14
N GLU A 178 -22.64 -18.28 27.22
CA GLU A 178 -23.30 -17.39 28.19
C GLU A 178 -22.45 -17.07 29.43
N GLU A 179 -21.27 -17.68 29.55
CA GLU A 179 -20.33 -17.42 30.65
C GLU A 179 -19.61 -16.10 30.46
N ILE A 180 -19.59 -15.28 31.52
CA ILE A 180 -18.99 -13.94 31.53
C ILE A 180 -17.87 -13.92 32.57
N PHE A 181 -16.67 -13.58 32.13
CA PHE A 181 -15.49 -13.42 32.97
C PHE A 181 -15.24 -11.93 33.21
N GLU A 182 -15.05 -11.53 34.43
CA GLU A 182 -14.53 -10.21 34.77
C GLU A 182 -13.00 -10.31 34.85
N GLN A 183 -12.28 -9.52 34.06
CA GLN A 183 -10.83 -9.54 33.98
C GLN A 183 -10.24 -10.89 33.55
N GLY A 184 -10.93 -11.62 32.68
CA GLY A 184 -10.50 -12.91 32.13
C GLY A 184 -9.68 -12.79 30.85
N ALA A 185 -9.62 -13.91 30.12
CA ALA A 185 -9.10 -13.97 28.76
C ALA A 185 -9.96 -14.91 27.91
N VAL A 186 -10.19 -14.54 26.65
CA VAL A 186 -10.81 -15.42 25.66
C VAL A 186 -9.91 -15.57 24.45
N MET A 187 -9.99 -16.72 23.81
CA MET A 187 -9.20 -17.05 22.65
C MET A 187 -10.02 -17.89 21.67
N TYR A 188 -9.84 -17.65 20.40
CA TYR A 188 -10.39 -18.48 19.32
C TYR A 188 -9.35 -18.71 18.23
N GLY A 189 -9.51 -19.77 17.49
CA GLY A 189 -8.60 -20.11 16.40
C GLY A 189 -9.33 -20.70 15.22
N PHE A 190 -8.73 -20.56 14.04
CA PHE A 190 -9.21 -21.12 12.79
C PHE A 190 -8.24 -22.18 12.27
N ALA A 191 -8.79 -23.20 11.58
CA ALA A 191 -8.05 -24.36 11.08
C ALA A 191 -8.26 -24.63 9.57
N ASP A 192 -8.71 -23.64 8.82
CA ASP A 192 -8.88 -23.75 7.37
C ASP A 192 -7.51 -23.66 6.65
N PRO A 193 -6.99 -24.77 6.09
CA PRO A 193 -5.65 -24.79 5.47
C PRO A 193 -5.59 -23.97 4.17
N SER A 194 -6.75 -23.64 3.57
CA SER A 194 -6.83 -22.79 2.38
C SER A 194 -6.69 -21.31 2.69
N LEU A 195 -6.73 -20.94 3.97
CA LEU A 195 -6.64 -19.56 4.45
C LEU A 195 -5.31 -19.30 5.15
N GLU A 196 -4.86 -18.05 5.08
CA GLU A 196 -3.77 -17.52 5.89
C GLU A 196 -4.10 -16.10 6.35
N VAL A 197 -3.51 -15.68 7.47
CA VAL A 197 -3.62 -14.33 7.98
C VAL A 197 -2.35 -13.52 7.68
N ILE A 198 -2.53 -12.32 7.15
CA ILE A 198 -1.48 -11.32 6.98
C ILE A 198 -1.66 -10.28 8.06
N SER A 199 -0.73 -10.26 9.00
CA SER A 199 -0.75 -9.38 10.17
C SER A 199 0.26 -8.26 10.01
N GLN A 200 -0.15 -7.02 10.24
CA GLN A 200 0.72 -5.85 10.19
C GLN A 200 0.24 -4.78 11.15
N GLY A 201 1.17 -4.16 11.89
CA GLY A 201 0.89 -3.06 12.79
C GLY A 201 1.82 -1.88 12.54
N ASN A 202 1.39 -0.67 12.89
CA ASN A 202 2.21 0.54 12.84
C ASN A 202 1.77 1.55 13.90
N HIS A 203 2.72 2.39 14.34
CA HIS A 203 2.48 3.56 15.19
C HIS A 203 2.84 4.85 14.42
N GLY A 204 2.82 6.01 15.05
CA GLY A 204 3.19 7.28 14.43
C GLY A 204 3.88 8.24 15.40
N PHE A 205 4.51 7.71 16.43
CA PHE A 205 5.26 8.50 17.40
C PHE A 205 6.70 8.70 16.94
N GLU A 206 7.29 9.84 17.29
CA GLU A 206 8.69 10.15 17.03
C GLU A 206 9.49 10.25 18.34
N VAL A 207 10.73 9.75 18.30
CA VAL A 207 11.67 9.88 19.41
C VAL A 207 12.17 11.31 19.52
N VAL A 208 12.28 11.81 20.75
CA VAL A 208 12.76 13.15 21.06
C VAL A 208 13.87 13.11 22.13
N GLY A 209 14.94 13.84 21.88
CA GLY A 209 16.09 13.97 22.79
C GLY A 209 16.91 12.69 22.96
N ASP A 210 17.82 12.72 23.95
CA ASP A 210 18.68 11.59 24.27
C ASP A 210 17.92 10.50 25.05
N PRO A 211 18.31 9.22 24.93
CA PRO A 211 17.69 8.15 25.68
C PRO A 211 17.94 8.26 27.18
N PHE A 212 17.02 7.73 27.96
CA PHE A 212 17.26 7.37 29.36
C PHE A 212 18.07 6.07 29.43
N ILE A 213 18.89 5.94 30.46
CA ILE A 213 19.56 4.67 30.80
C ILE A 213 18.82 4.03 31.96
N ILE A 214 18.43 2.76 31.80
CA ILE A 214 17.85 1.95 32.88
C ILE A 214 18.96 1.63 33.86
N THR A 215 18.93 2.20 35.05
CA THR A 215 19.97 1.99 36.06
C THR A 215 19.59 0.92 37.09
N ARG A 216 18.29 0.64 37.26
CA ARG A 216 17.80 -0.47 38.09
C ARG A 216 16.45 -0.97 37.58
N ALA A 217 16.35 -2.27 37.31
CA ALA A 217 15.12 -2.94 36.91
C ALA A 217 15.07 -4.39 37.45
N ASP A 218 13.84 -4.87 37.62
CA ASP A 218 13.56 -6.28 37.85
C ASP A 218 12.36 -6.69 36.98
N LYS A 219 12.62 -7.58 36.02
CA LYS A 219 11.65 -8.03 35.03
C LYS A 219 11.03 -6.84 34.26
N ASP A 220 9.75 -6.60 34.42
CA ASP A 220 8.98 -5.52 33.77
C ASP A 220 8.78 -4.30 34.67
N ILE A 221 9.46 -4.25 35.82
CA ILE A 221 9.47 -3.08 36.72
C ILE A 221 10.79 -2.34 36.56
N ILE A 222 10.71 -1.10 36.20
CA ILE A 222 11.86 -0.19 36.12
C ILE A 222 11.82 0.74 37.32
N PHE A 223 12.78 0.58 38.22
CA PHE A 223 12.88 1.37 39.43
C PHE A 223 13.56 2.71 39.18
N GLU A 224 14.61 2.72 38.34
CA GLU A 224 15.42 3.91 38.15
C GLU A 224 15.80 4.12 36.68
N LEU A 225 15.73 5.39 36.27
CA LEU A 225 16.23 5.93 35.02
C LEU A 225 17.28 7.02 35.32
N ASP A 226 18.47 6.92 34.73
CA ASP A 226 19.59 7.86 34.94
C ASP A 226 19.94 8.05 36.45
N GLY A 227 19.79 7.00 37.28
CA GLY A 227 20.03 7.04 38.73
C GLY A 227 18.97 7.75 39.59
N LYS A 228 17.79 8.05 39.03
CA LYS A 228 16.64 8.63 39.72
C LYS A 228 15.43 7.73 39.65
N PRO A 229 14.44 7.84 40.60
CA PRO A 229 13.18 7.11 40.48
C PRO A 229 12.55 7.29 39.09
N ALA A 230 12.14 6.20 38.46
CA ALA A 230 11.82 6.17 37.02
C ALA A 230 10.71 7.15 36.63
N TRP A 231 9.59 7.18 37.40
CA TRP A 231 8.49 8.10 37.12
C TRP A 231 8.89 9.57 37.29
N LYS A 232 9.63 9.88 38.35
CA LYS A 232 10.15 11.23 38.60
C LYS A 232 11.07 11.68 37.45
N ARG A 233 11.98 10.82 37.02
CA ARG A 233 12.90 11.14 35.92
C ARG A 233 12.19 11.36 34.59
N TRP A 234 11.14 10.59 34.33
CA TRP A 234 10.32 10.73 33.13
C TRP A 234 9.52 12.04 33.13
N THR A 235 8.79 12.36 34.23
CA THR A 235 8.04 13.60 34.37
C THR A 235 8.94 14.83 34.35
N GLU A 236 10.12 14.80 35.00
CA GLU A 236 11.13 15.88 34.94
C GLU A 236 11.52 16.19 33.47
N ARG A 237 11.73 15.16 32.63
CA ARG A 237 12.10 15.37 31.22
C ARG A 237 10.99 16.04 30.42
N LEU A 238 9.74 15.88 30.84
CA LEU A 238 8.56 16.52 30.24
C LEU A 238 8.26 17.90 30.85
N GLY A 239 8.98 18.32 31.88
CA GLY A 239 8.68 19.56 32.61
C GLY A 239 7.39 19.45 33.45
N LEU A 240 6.99 18.25 33.85
CA LEU A 240 5.80 17.95 34.62
C LEU A 240 6.17 17.62 36.08
N PRO A 241 5.30 17.90 37.08
CA PRO A 241 5.48 17.45 38.44
C PRO A 241 5.36 15.91 38.55
N GLU A 242 6.07 15.33 39.54
CA GLU A 242 6.00 13.86 39.80
C GLU A 242 4.61 13.39 40.26
N THR A 243 3.73 14.32 40.65
CA THR A 243 2.34 14.09 41.03
C THR A 243 1.39 14.04 39.79
N SER A 244 1.90 14.23 38.59
CA SER A 244 1.11 14.17 37.36
C SER A 244 0.44 12.80 37.23
N SER A 245 -0.77 12.77 36.67
CA SER A 245 -1.47 11.53 36.45
C SER A 245 -0.82 10.72 35.31
N ALA A 246 -0.98 9.39 35.35
CA ALA A 246 -0.53 8.53 34.26
C ALA A 246 -1.15 8.94 32.92
N SER A 247 -2.43 9.33 32.90
CA SER A 247 -3.13 9.77 31.69
C SER A 247 -2.51 11.02 31.06
N ASP A 248 -2.00 11.94 31.87
CA ASP A 248 -1.39 13.20 31.37
C ASP A 248 -0.04 12.94 30.66
N VAL A 249 0.64 11.86 30.99
CA VAL A 249 1.96 11.51 30.45
C VAL A 249 1.85 10.51 29.31
N LEU A 250 1.13 9.40 29.54
CA LEU A 250 1.08 8.26 28.63
C LEU A 250 0.46 8.58 27.29
N VAL A 251 -0.56 9.42 27.24
CA VAL A 251 -1.26 9.77 26.01
C VAL A 251 -0.37 10.56 25.05
N PHE A 252 0.49 11.43 25.56
CA PHE A 252 1.27 12.37 24.74
C PHE A 252 2.73 11.96 24.54
N ALA A 253 3.31 11.27 25.50
CA ALA A 253 4.74 11.00 25.54
C ALA A 253 5.07 9.59 26.06
N PRO A 254 4.56 8.52 25.44
CA PRO A 254 4.94 7.15 25.80
C PRO A 254 6.43 6.91 25.59
N LEU A 255 6.92 5.82 26.16
CA LEU A 255 8.31 5.41 26.00
C LEU A 255 8.48 4.51 24.76
N ALA A 256 9.72 4.42 24.28
CA ALA A 256 10.06 3.50 23.20
C ALA A 256 11.39 2.80 23.45
N VAL A 257 11.51 1.61 22.86
CA VAL A 257 12.77 0.86 22.75
C VAL A 257 13.18 0.76 21.29
N GLU A 258 14.48 0.69 21.05
CA GLU A 258 15.00 0.43 19.72
C GLU A 258 14.80 -1.04 19.34
N LEU A 259 14.23 -1.29 18.18
CA LEU A 259 14.08 -2.62 17.61
C LEU A 259 15.42 -3.10 17.01
N PRO A 260 15.65 -4.42 16.92
CA PRO A 260 16.75 -4.95 16.14
C PRO A 260 16.66 -4.52 14.66
N PRO A 261 17.81 -4.21 14.00
CA PRO A 261 17.81 -3.68 12.61
C PRO A 261 17.03 -4.54 11.60
N GLU A 262 17.03 -5.85 11.77
CA GLU A 262 16.35 -6.82 10.89
C GLU A 262 14.83 -6.70 10.90
N VAL A 263 14.23 -6.03 11.89
CA VAL A 263 12.79 -5.82 11.97
C VAL A 263 12.36 -4.40 11.60
N HIS A 264 13.31 -3.47 11.41
CA HIS A 264 12.99 -2.06 11.11
C HIS A 264 12.18 -1.92 9.84
N GLU A 265 12.52 -2.69 8.80
CA GLU A 265 11.87 -2.61 7.51
C GLU A 265 10.44 -3.12 7.57
N GLU A 266 10.23 -4.29 8.17
CA GLU A 266 8.90 -4.90 8.29
C GLU A 266 7.96 -4.06 9.16
N TYR A 267 8.47 -3.50 10.26
CA TYR A 267 7.67 -2.65 11.15
C TYR A 267 7.48 -1.22 10.62
N GLY A 268 8.35 -0.80 9.72
CA GLY A 268 8.34 0.59 9.20
C GLY A 268 8.77 1.63 10.23
N SER A 269 9.39 1.21 11.33
CA SER A 269 9.94 2.06 12.39
C SER A 269 11.14 1.40 13.05
N ARG A 270 12.12 2.22 13.42
CA ARG A 270 13.27 1.81 14.23
C ARG A 270 12.88 1.53 15.69
N TYR A 271 11.77 2.07 16.16
CA TYR A 271 11.38 2.06 17.56
C TYR A 271 10.03 1.37 17.76
N LEU A 272 9.93 0.58 18.84
CA LEU A 272 8.68 0.03 19.35
C LEU A 272 8.21 0.92 20.51
N VAL A 273 7.05 1.52 20.37
CA VAL A 273 6.42 2.35 21.41
C VAL A 273 5.65 1.48 22.37
N PHE A 274 5.75 1.78 23.66
CA PHE A 274 5.01 1.07 24.69
C PHE A 274 4.58 1.98 25.84
N GLY A 275 3.50 1.60 26.52
CA GLY A 275 3.02 2.23 27.73
C GLY A 275 3.70 1.65 28.98
N ALA A 276 3.93 2.50 29.98
CA ALA A 276 4.36 2.09 31.29
C ALA A 276 3.57 2.85 32.37
N MET A 277 3.11 2.15 33.39
CA MET A 277 2.27 2.73 34.45
C MET A 277 3.09 3.06 35.69
N PRO A 278 2.90 4.25 36.29
CA PRO A 278 3.56 4.60 37.53
C PRO A 278 3.02 3.75 38.68
N ARG A 279 3.90 3.45 39.63
CA ARG A 279 3.59 2.78 40.89
C ARG A 279 3.76 3.75 42.07
N PRO A 280 3.17 3.46 43.25
CA PRO A 280 3.26 4.32 44.42
C PRO A 280 4.70 4.63 44.89
N ASP A 281 5.65 3.73 44.59
CA ASP A 281 7.09 3.88 44.89
C ASP A 281 7.87 4.66 43.82
N LEU A 282 7.19 5.31 42.90
CA LEU A 282 7.74 6.05 41.75
C LEU A 282 8.53 5.18 40.76
N SER A 283 8.48 3.85 40.89
CA SER A 283 8.88 2.95 39.82
C SER A 283 7.81 2.93 38.72
N ILE A 284 8.16 2.43 37.55
CA ILE A 284 7.18 2.22 36.46
C ILE A 284 7.08 0.74 36.11
N TYR A 285 5.86 0.30 35.91
CA TYR A 285 5.56 -1.03 35.39
C TYR A 285 5.43 -0.93 33.86
N GLY A 286 6.33 -1.58 33.13
CA GLY A 286 6.32 -1.67 31.67
C GLY A 286 5.66 -2.95 31.17
N MET A 287 5.24 -2.95 29.90
CA MET A 287 4.71 -4.16 29.25
C MET A 287 5.82 -5.04 28.66
N LEU A 288 7.06 -4.59 28.74
CA LEU A 288 8.25 -5.25 28.19
C LEU A 288 9.25 -5.52 29.31
N VAL A 289 9.89 -6.69 29.25
CA VAL A 289 11.04 -6.99 30.10
C VAL A 289 12.28 -6.35 29.50
N LEU A 290 12.88 -5.43 30.21
CA LEU A 290 14.01 -4.64 29.74
C LEU A 290 15.22 -4.82 30.68
N PRO A 291 16.42 -5.07 30.13
CA PRO A 291 17.61 -5.27 30.95
C PRO A 291 18.13 -3.96 31.53
N GLU A 292 18.82 -4.04 32.65
CA GLU A 292 19.65 -2.93 33.14
C GLU A 292 20.67 -2.51 32.08
N LYS A 293 21.02 -1.22 32.06
CA LYS A 293 21.82 -0.57 31.02
C LYS A 293 21.11 -0.46 29.66
N GLY A 294 19.88 -0.97 29.55
CA GLY A 294 19.04 -0.73 28.37
C GLY A 294 18.72 0.75 28.18
N LYS A 295 18.44 1.11 26.93
CA LYS A 295 18.06 2.48 26.55
C LYS A 295 16.56 2.59 26.38
N LEU A 296 15.96 3.60 27.01
CA LEU A 296 14.58 4.03 26.79
C LEU A 296 14.56 5.40 26.14
N TYR A 297 13.71 5.53 25.15
CA TYR A 297 13.56 6.77 24.41
C TYR A 297 12.23 7.42 24.77
N LEU A 298 12.28 8.72 25.03
CA LEU A 298 11.07 9.52 25.13
C LEU A 298 10.50 9.70 23.73
N THR A 299 9.18 9.59 23.60
CA THR A 299 8.52 9.86 22.33
C THR A 299 7.59 11.05 22.43
N ARG A 300 7.29 11.63 21.30
CA ARG A 300 6.29 12.68 21.15
C ARG A 300 5.30 12.25 20.08
N ARG A 301 4.03 12.51 20.35
CA ARG A 301 2.98 12.41 19.37
C ARG A 301 3.22 13.37 18.20
N ASN A 302 3.09 12.86 16.99
CA ASN A 302 3.10 13.68 15.78
C ASN A 302 1.95 13.19 14.86
N GLU A 303 0.92 14.03 14.71
CA GLU A 303 -0.29 13.67 13.97
C GLU A 303 -0.02 13.31 12.52
N ASN A 304 0.85 14.07 11.84
CA ASN A 304 1.23 13.77 10.47
C ASN A 304 1.93 12.41 10.37
N LYS A 305 2.82 12.08 11.32
CA LYS A 305 3.49 10.77 11.35
C LYS A 305 2.55 9.62 11.71
N ILE A 306 1.50 9.86 12.48
CA ILE A 306 0.45 8.88 12.74
C ILE A 306 -0.27 8.55 11.43
N LEU A 307 -0.68 9.56 10.66
CA LEU A 307 -1.33 9.37 9.35
C LEU A 307 -0.38 8.74 8.31
N ASP A 308 0.89 9.17 8.27
CA ASP A 308 1.93 8.56 7.44
C ASP A 308 2.18 7.09 7.81
N GLY A 309 2.09 6.76 9.11
CA GLY A 309 2.21 5.39 9.62
C GLY A 309 1.10 4.48 9.08
N VAL A 310 -0.14 4.97 9.04
CA VAL A 310 -1.29 4.26 8.46
C VAL A 310 -1.09 4.01 6.96
N GLU A 311 -0.60 5.00 6.24
CA GLU A 311 -0.33 4.84 4.81
C GLU A 311 0.79 3.83 4.55
N ARG A 312 1.86 3.82 5.36
CA ARG A 312 2.91 2.79 5.29
C ARG A 312 2.37 1.41 5.62
N LEU A 313 1.58 1.28 6.69
CA LEU A 313 0.90 0.04 7.03
C LEU A 313 0.13 -0.51 5.82
N MET A 314 -0.65 0.35 5.17
CA MET A 314 -1.47 -0.07 4.04
C MET A 314 -0.64 -0.51 2.83
N VAL A 315 0.46 0.19 2.52
CA VAL A 315 1.40 -0.25 1.47
C VAL A 315 1.94 -1.65 1.78
N GLN A 316 2.36 -1.91 3.01
CA GLN A 316 2.90 -3.21 3.43
C GLN A 316 1.83 -4.32 3.39
N VAL A 317 0.60 -4.02 3.81
CA VAL A 317 -0.53 -4.97 3.73
C VAL A 317 -0.86 -5.29 2.27
N LEU A 318 -1.06 -4.27 1.43
CA LEU A 318 -1.38 -4.44 0.01
C LEU A 318 -0.30 -5.22 -0.74
N ASP A 319 0.95 -5.00 -0.39
CA ASP A 319 2.05 -5.75 -0.94
C ASP A 319 2.04 -7.24 -0.51
N ARG A 320 1.84 -7.52 0.79
CA ARG A 320 1.82 -8.89 1.32
C ARG A 320 0.61 -9.70 0.88
N ILE A 321 -0.56 -9.07 0.68
CA ILE A 321 -1.72 -9.75 0.08
C ILE A 321 -1.48 -10.07 -1.40
N ASP A 322 -0.57 -9.33 -2.06
CA ASP A 322 -0.10 -9.60 -3.42
C ASP A 322 -1.26 -9.82 -4.42
N GLY A 323 -2.17 -8.84 -4.46
CA GLY A 323 -3.34 -8.81 -5.34
C GLY A 323 -4.47 -9.78 -4.98
N ARG A 324 -4.31 -10.59 -3.93
CA ARG A 324 -5.38 -11.48 -3.44
C ARG A 324 -6.52 -10.67 -2.81
N ARG A 325 -7.73 -11.11 -3.02
CA ARG A 325 -8.91 -10.50 -2.40
C ARG A 325 -8.96 -10.88 -0.92
N PRO A 326 -9.14 -9.93 0.02
CA PRO A 326 -9.42 -10.27 1.41
C PRO A 326 -10.71 -11.08 1.54
N VAL A 327 -10.66 -12.11 2.36
CA VAL A 327 -11.84 -12.90 2.75
C VAL A 327 -12.54 -12.25 3.93
N ALA A 328 -11.75 -11.75 4.89
CA ALA A 328 -12.19 -10.97 6.03
C ALA A 328 -11.04 -10.10 6.56
N VAL A 329 -11.36 -9.04 7.26
CA VAL A 329 -10.40 -8.17 7.94
C VAL A 329 -10.78 -8.05 9.41
N PHE A 330 -9.84 -8.45 10.28
CA PHE A 330 -9.89 -8.15 11.70
C PHE A 330 -8.98 -6.94 11.97
N HIS A 331 -9.42 -6.05 12.86
CA HIS A 331 -8.70 -4.81 13.13
C HIS A 331 -8.65 -4.55 14.65
N ALA A 332 -7.46 -4.38 15.18
CA ALA A 332 -7.25 -3.88 16.53
C ALA A 332 -6.55 -2.53 16.47
N ASP A 333 -7.16 -1.50 17.02
CA ASP A 333 -6.57 -0.17 17.15
C ASP A 333 -6.41 0.19 18.62
N CYS A 334 -5.28 0.74 18.99
CA CYS A 334 -5.06 1.16 20.35
C CYS A 334 -5.95 2.35 20.71
N ALA A 335 -6.77 2.20 21.75
CA ALA A 335 -7.64 3.27 22.21
C ALA A 335 -6.84 4.54 22.58
N ALA A 336 -5.61 4.39 23.09
CA ALA A 336 -4.71 5.50 23.37
C ALA A 336 -4.18 6.20 22.11
N ARG A 337 -4.10 5.48 20.97
CA ARG A 337 -3.72 6.05 19.68
C ARG A 337 -4.87 6.81 19.03
N GLY A 338 -6.06 6.24 18.99
CA GLY A 338 -7.23 6.79 18.30
C GLY A 338 -8.03 7.78 19.15
N LYS A 339 -8.85 7.23 20.06
CA LYS A 339 -9.85 7.97 20.82
C LYS A 339 -9.28 9.04 21.75
N LEU A 340 -8.27 8.70 22.54
CA LEU A 340 -7.68 9.62 23.51
C LEU A 340 -6.82 10.70 22.87
N LEU A 341 -6.22 10.40 21.71
CA LEU A 341 -5.28 11.32 21.08
C LEU A 341 -5.96 12.51 20.41
N PHE A 342 -7.06 12.30 19.71
CA PHE A 342 -7.69 13.34 18.89
C PHE A 342 -8.92 13.93 19.56
N ASN A 343 -9.27 13.46 20.74
CA ASN A 343 -10.55 13.73 21.40
C ASN A 343 -11.78 13.41 20.52
N GLN A 344 -11.52 12.73 19.41
CA GLN A 344 -12.48 12.19 18.44
C GLN A 344 -11.81 11.14 17.57
N ILE A 345 -12.56 10.16 17.08
CA ILE A 345 -12.08 9.27 16.03
C ILE A 345 -12.08 10.02 14.71
N ILE A 346 -10.95 9.96 14.00
CA ILE A 346 -10.85 10.43 12.64
C ILE A 346 -11.42 9.34 11.72
N LYS A 347 -12.73 9.40 11.44
CA LYS A 347 -13.42 8.45 10.56
C LYS A 347 -12.73 8.31 9.20
N GLU A 348 -12.21 9.41 8.67
CA GLU A 348 -11.53 9.45 7.40
C GLU A 348 -10.25 8.60 7.39
N GLU A 349 -9.52 8.52 8.50
CA GLU A 349 -8.36 7.63 8.62
C GLU A 349 -8.76 6.17 8.41
N ILE A 350 -9.80 5.72 9.07
CA ILE A 350 -10.28 4.34 8.97
C ILE A 350 -10.89 4.08 7.59
N ILE A 351 -11.83 4.90 7.15
CA ILE A 351 -12.59 4.67 5.92
C ILE A 351 -11.72 4.89 4.69
N SER A 352 -11.09 6.06 4.58
CA SER A 352 -10.36 6.43 3.35
C SER A 352 -8.97 5.82 3.27
N LYS A 353 -8.25 5.70 4.39
CA LYS A 353 -6.85 5.25 4.38
C LYS A 353 -6.66 3.77 4.63
N LEU A 354 -7.60 3.09 5.30
CA LEU A 354 -7.52 1.65 5.55
C LEU A 354 -8.57 0.85 4.78
N GLN A 355 -9.86 1.15 4.96
CA GLN A 355 -10.92 0.32 4.36
C GLN A 355 -10.97 0.46 2.84
N TYR A 356 -11.04 1.69 2.32
CA TYR A 356 -11.17 1.91 0.88
C TYR A 356 -10.03 1.31 0.05
N PRO A 357 -8.74 1.49 0.37
CA PRO A 357 -7.65 0.88 -0.40
C PRO A 357 -7.66 -0.65 -0.39
N LEU A 358 -8.14 -1.26 0.71
CA LEU A 358 -8.15 -2.71 0.87
C LEU A 358 -9.40 -3.35 0.25
N CYS A 359 -10.57 -2.73 0.45
CA CYS A 359 -11.86 -3.25 -0.01
C CYS A 359 -12.21 -2.81 -1.44
N LYS A 360 -11.68 -1.68 -1.93
CA LYS A 360 -11.95 -1.12 -3.28
C LYS A 360 -13.44 -0.99 -3.62
N GLY A 361 -14.26 -0.70 -2.61
CA GLY A 361 -15.72 -0.59 -2.74
C GLY A 361 -16.47 -1.94 -2.78
N GLU A 362 -15.78 -3.06 -2.58
CA GLU A 362 -16.42 -4.37 -2.40
C GLU A 362 -16.90 -4.55 -0.95
N ASP A 363 -17.96 -5.34 -0.77
CA ASP A 363 -18.46 -5.71 0.57
C ASP A 363 -17.59 -6.81 1.18
N ILE A 364 -16.48 -6.39 1.83
CA ILE A 364 -15.57 -7.28 2.53
C ILE A 364 -15.88 -7.19 4.04
N PRO A 365 -16.10 -8.34 4.72
CA PRO A 365 -16.32 -8.35 6.15
C PRO A 365 -15.20 -7.65 6.91
N TRP A 366 -15.53 -6.59 7.65
CA TRP A 366 -14.61 -5.83 8.49
C TRP A 366 -15.07 -5.82 9.92
N PHE A 367 -14.19 -6.23 10.84
CA PHE A 367 -14.52 -6.42 12.24
C PHE A 367 -13.36 -5.98 13.11
N GLY A 368 -13.59 -4.96 13.92
CA GLY A 368 -12.49 -4.40 14.72
C GLY A 368 -12.94 -3.76 16.02
N MET A 369 -11.93 -3.47 16.84
CA MET A 369 -12.11 -2.91 18.17
C MET A 369 -11.05 -1.87 18.51
N TYR A 370 -11.40 -0.93 19.38
CA TYR A 370 -10.44 -0.09 20.11
C TYR A 370 -10.06 -0.79 21.41
N GLY A 371 -8.82 -1.32 21.47
CA GLY A 371 -8.29 -2.11 22.57
C GLY A 371 -7.20 -1.39 23.37
N GLY A 372 -6.64 -2.09 24.37
CA GLY A 372 -5.57 -1.58 25.25
C GLY A 372 -4.16 -1.95 24.79
N ALA A 373 -4.02 -3.04 24.07
CA ALA A 373 -2.77 -3.54 23.49
C ALA A 373 -3.10 -4.42 22.29
N GLU A 374 -2.21 -4.49 21.33
CA GLU A 374 -2.39 -5.25 20.08
C GLU A 374 -1.43 -6.45 20.08
N TYR A 375 -1.93 -7.63 19.74
CA TYR A 375 -1.14 -8.84 19.51
C TYR A 375 -0.90 -8.98 18.02
N THR A 376 0.34 -8.78 17.59
CA THR A 376 0.66 -8.77 16.15
C THR A 376 2.01 -9.42 15.91
N PRO A 377 2.09 -10.46 15.07
CA PRO A 377 3.36 -11.01 14.62
C PRO A 377 4.22 -9.93 13.92
N LEU A 378 5.51 -9.89 14.26
CA LEU A 378 6.49 -9.00 13.67
C LEU A 378 7.77 -9.77 13.38
N ALA A 379 8.21 -9.80 12.14
CA ALA A 379 9.34 -10.61 11.67
C ALA A 379 9.23 -12.10 12.10
N GLY A 380 8.05 -12.67 11.92
CA GLY A 380 7.76 -14.07 12.27
C GLY A 380 7.71 -14.38 13.76
N LYS A 381 7.75 -13.38 14.64
CA LYS A 381 7.66 -13.54 16.10
C LYS A 381 6.41 -12.83 16.63
N ASN A 382 5.63 -13.53 17.44
CA ASN A 382 4.48 -12.94 18.11
C ASN A 382 4.92 -11.90 19.15
N ARG A 383 4.29 -10.73 19.14
CA ARG A 383 4.64 -9.62 20.03
C ARG A 383 3.39 -8.89 20.51
N ILE A 384 3.51 -8.28 21.69
CA ILE A 384 2.58 -7.24 22.13
C ILE A 384 3.08 -5.90 21.62
N GLN A 385 2.16 -5.13 21.12
CA GLN A 385 2.36 -3.74 20.70
C GLN A 385 1.34 -2.86 21.43
N THR A 386 1.64 -1.59 21.55
CA THR A 386 0.72 -0.57 22.06
C THR A 386 0.87 0.70 21.24
N TYR A 387 -0.13 1.57 21.26
CA TYR A 387 -0.18 2.77 20.43
C TYR A 387 -0.11 2.48 18.92
N THR A 388 -0.53 1.27 18.53
CA THR A 388 -0.53 0.84 17.13
C THR A 388 -1.94 0.73 16.58
N THR A 389 -2.05 0.77 15.26
CA THR A 389 -3.18 0.20 14.53
C THR A 389 -2.68 -1.07 13.85
N SER A 390 -3.42 -2.17 14.01
CA SER A 390 -3.03 -3.50 13.54
C SER A 390 -4.13 -4.11 12.70
N LEU A 391 -3.80 -4.49 11.47
CA LEU A 391 -4.69 -5.21 10.57
C LEU A 391 -4.30 -6.69 10.51
N TYR A 392 -5.31 -7.55 10.53
CA TYR A 392 -5.21 -8.99 10.37
C TYR A 392 -6.10 -9.38 9.19
N VAL A 393 -5.50 -9.45 8.01
CA VAL A 393 -6.21 -9.66 6.75
C VAL A 393 -6.19 -11.15 6.42
N ILE A 394 -7.34 -11.79 6.45
CA ILE A 394 -7.50 -13.19 6.03
C ILE A 394 -7.62 -13.23 4.51
N VAL A 395 -6.76 -14.01 3.88
CA VAL A 395 -6.73 -14.21 2.42
C VAL A 395 -6.65 -15.71 2.10
N LYS A 396 -7.06 -16.08 0.89
CA LYS A 396 -6.80 -17.42 0.38
C LYS A 396 -5.30 -17.64 0.21
N ARG A 397 -4.81 -18.79 0.64
CA ARG A 397 -3.41 -19.21 0.46
C ARG A 397 -3.12 -19.43 -1.02
N LYS A 398 -1.96 -19.02 -1.49
CA LYS A 398 -1.54 -19.30 -2.87
C LYS A 398 -1.31 -20.81 -3.04
N PRO A 399 -1.76 -21.42 -4.16
CA PRO A 399 -1.41 -22.81 -4.45
C PRO A 399 0.11 -22.95 -4.59
N ALA A 400 0.66 -24.08 -4.11
CA ALA A 400 2.06 -24.39 -4.33
C ALA A 400 2.33 -24.59 -5.83
N LEU A 401 3.41 -23.98 -6.34
CA LEU A 401 3.82 -24.13 -7.73
C LEU A 401 4.26 -25.57 -7.99
N GLU A 402 3.71 -26.24 -9.02
CA GLU A 402 4.16 -27.55 -9.47
C GLU A 402 5.59 -27.49 -10.01
N LYS A 403 6.42 -28.50 -9.65
CA LYS A 403 7.88 -28.50 -9.86
C LYS A 403 8.32 -29.13 -11.19
N GLU A 404 7.46 -29.38 -12.15
CA GLU A 404 7.81 -30.08 -13.40
C GLU A 404 8.16 -29.08 -14.53
N ASP A 405 9.24 -29.33 -15.25
CA ASP A 405 9.85 -28.62 -16.40
C ASP A 405 10.83 -27.46 -16.14
N ILE A 406 11.16 -27.14 -14.92
CA ILE A 406 12.00 -25.94 -14.61
C ILE A 406 13.47 -26.11 -15.04
N GLN A 407 14.02 -27.31 -15.08
CA GLN A 407 15.47 -27.53 -15.26
C GLN A 407 15.99 -27.22 -16.68
N LEU A 408 15.25 -27.59 -17.73
CA LEU A 408 15.68 -27.36 -19.12
C LEU A 408 15.59 -25.87 -19.51
N GLN A 409 14.57 -25.19 -19.03
CA GLN A 409 14.30 -23.76 -19.31
C GLN A 409 15.27 -22.84 -18.56
N THR A 410 15.80 -23.27 -17.42
CA THR A 410 16.81 -22.52 -16.66
C THR A 410 18.11 -22.31 -17.45
N GLU A 411 18.53 -23.27 -18.29
CA GLU A 411 19.71 -23.12 -19.14
C GLU A 411 19.50 -22.12 -20.28
N VAL A 412 18.31 -22.00 -20.81
CA VAL A 412 17.94 -20.97 -21.81
C VAL A 412 18.07 -19.58 -21.20
N VAL A 413 17.56 -19.41 -20.00
CA VAL A 413 17.61 -18.13 -19.25
C VAL A 413 19.08 -17.73 -18.97
N LYS A 414 19.93 -18.67 -18.56
CA LYS A 414 21.36 -18.40 -18.27
C LYS A 414 22.14 -17.94 -19.50
N ARG A 415 21.71 -18.26 -20.71
CA ARG A 415 22.36 -17.86 -21.97
C ARG A 415 21.82 -16.54 -22.52
N SER A 416 20.72 -16.06 -21.99
CA SER A 416 20.08 -14.82 -22.43
C SER A 416 20.73 -13.59 -21.84
N LYS A 417 20.95 -12.56 -22.66
CA LYS A 417 21.41 -11.24 -22.21
C LYS A 417 20.36 -10.45 -21.43
N LEU A 418 19.11 -10.89 -21.42
CA LEU A 418 18.00 -10.18 -20.76
C LEU A 418 18.25 -9.96 -19.26
N PHE A 419 18.92 -10.91 -18.61
CA PHE A 419 19.24 -10.84 -17.17
C PHE A 419 20.66 -10.36 -16.85
N ASP A 420 21.42 -9.93 -17.86
CA ASP A 420 22.72 -9.28 -17.63
C ASP A 420 22.54 -7.93 -16.93
N LYS A 421 23.39 -7.66 -15.95
CA LYS A 421 23.49 -6.32 -15.34
C LYS A 421 23.95 -5.31 -16.38
N THR A 422 23.36 -4.13 -16.36
CA THR A 422 23.64 -3.06 -17.30
C THR A 422 23.42 -1.69 -16.67
N THR A 423 23.70 -0.61 -17.39
CA THR A 423 23.55 0.76 -16.89
C THR A 423 22.90 1.67 -17.91
N ILE A 424 22.07 2.60 -17.44
CA ILE A 424 21.65 3.79 -18.18
C ILE A 424 22.13 4.99 -17.35
N ARG A 425 23.17 5.69 -17.82
CA ARG A 425 23.80 6.79 -17.08
C ARG A 425 24.23 6.35 -15.67
N ASN A 426 23.64 6.91 -14.62
CA ASN A 426 23.85 6.58 -13.21
C ASN A 426 23.00 5.40 -12.70
N ILE A 427 22.07 4.90 -13.51
CA ILE A 427 21.11 3.85 -13.08
C ILE A 427 21.72 2.48 -13.33
N ASN A 428 21.98 1.73 -12.24
CA ASN A 428 22.41 0.33 -12.32
C ASN A 428 21.18 -0.58 -12.40
N LEU A 429 21.06 -1.34 -13.48
CA LEU A 429 19.96 -2.24 -13.74
C LEU A 429 20.37 -3.70 -13.53
N LYS A 430 19.56 -4.46 -12.82
CA LYS A 430 19.76 -5.91 -12.56
C LYS A 430 19.39 -6.79 -13.75
N ASN A 431 18.70 -6.25 -14.75
CA ASN A 431 18.30 -6.89 -16.01
C ASN A 431 17.82 -5.82 -17.01
N ARG A 432 17.42 -6.24 -18.22
CA ARG A 432 17.01 -5.36 -19.32
C ARG A 432 15.51 -5.14 -19.43
N PHE A 433 14.72 -5.53 -18.40
CA PHE A 433 13.28 -5.32 -18.40
C PHE A 433 12.91 -4.01 -17.71
N ILE A 434 12.01 -3.25 -18.32
CA ILE A 434 11.51 -1.97 -17.85
C ILE A 434 9.97 -2.04 -17.74
N TRP A 435 9.39 -1.53 -16.66
CA TRP A 435 7.97 -1.26 -16.63
C TRP A 435 7.70 0.10 -17.28
N SER A 436 7.05 0.07 -18.44
CA SER A 436 6.67 1.27 -19.19
C SER A 436 5.67 2.12 -18.41
N ALA A 437 5.86 3.42 -18.45
CA ALA A 437 4.93 4.37 -17.84
C ALA A 437 3.48 4.08 -18.24
N THR A 438 2.62 3.95 -17.26
CA THR A 438 1.22 3.63 -17.45
C THR A 438 0.38 4.32 -16.38
N TRP A 439 -0.59 5.17 -16.81
CA TRP A 439 -1.53 5.76 -15.88
C TRP A 439 -2.25 4.70 -15.07
N GLN A 440 -2.26 4.88 -13.74
CA GLN A 440 -2.81 3.93 -12.79
C GLN A 440 -4.20 4.32 -12.27
N GLY A 441 -4.55 5.61 -12.32
CA GLY A 441 -5.80 6.13 -11.75
C GLY A 441 -5.93 5.84 -10.25
N LYS A 442 -4.80 5.80 -9.54
CA LYS A 442 -4.71 5.41 -8.13
C LYS A 442 -4.20 6.51 -7.21
N SER A 443 -3.73 7.64 -7.73
CA SER A 443 -3.37 8.80 -6.92
C SER A 443 -4.59 9.41 -6.24
N ASN A 444 -4.39 10.26 -5.24
CA ASN A 444 -5.45 11.07 -4.68
C ASN A 444 -5.91 12.13 -5.69
N HIS A 445 -7.06 12.76 -5.44
CA HIS A 445 -7.62 13.77 -6.36
C HIS A 445 -6.75 15.02 -6.52
N ASP A 446 -5.93 15.33 -5.54
CA ASP A 446 -4.99 16.46 -5.53
C ASP A 446 -3.63 16.14 -6.18
N GLY A 447 -3.44 14.91 -6.67
CA GLY A 447 -2.20 14.44 -7.29
C GLY A 447 -1.18 13.85 -6.31
N THR A 448 -1.47 13.79 -5.00
CA THR A 448 -0.61 13.13 -4.02
C THR A 448 -0.58 11.62 -4.22
N CYS A 449 0.56 10.97 -3.92
CA CYS A 449 0.70 9.53 -4.05
C CYS A 449 -0.12 8.80 -2.98
N SER A 450 -1.08 7.98 -3.40
CA SER A 450 -1.81 7.09 -2.50
C SER A 450 -1.01 5.82 -2.17
N SER A 451 -1.36 5.14 -1.09
CA SER A 451 -0.79 3.83 -0.74
C SER A 451 -1.04 2.78 -1.83
N SER A 452 -2.18 2.85 -2.52
CA SER A 452 -2.52 1.96 -3.63
C SER A 452 -1.60 2.15 -4.85
N LEU A 453 -1.24 3.41 -5.18
CA LEU A 453 -0.29 3.70 -6.24
C LEU A 453 1.11 3.17 -5.89
N ILE A 454 1.60 3.48 -4.69
CA ILE A 454 2.92 3.03 -4.21
C ILE A 454 2.99 1.50 -4.20
N SER A 455 1.93 0.82 -3.72
CA SER A 455 1.85 -0.65 -3.73
C SER A 455 1.96 -1.22 -5.14
N SER A 456 1.33 -0.59 -6.15
CA SER A 456 1.47 -1.06 -7.54
C SER A 456 2.91 -1.01 -8.04
N MET A 457 3.65 0.07 -7.72
CA MET A 457 5.08 0.19 -8.06
C MET A 457 5.91 -0.86 -7.33
N LEU A 458 5.64 -1.05 -6.04
CA LEU A 458 6.35 -2.01 -5.19
C LEU A 458 6.16 -3.46 -5.65
N GLN A 459 4.94 -3.85 -6.06
CA GLN A 459 4.67 -5.20 -6.58
C GLN A 459 5.51 -5.53 -7.82
N VAL A 460 5.61 -4.59 -8.77
CA VAL A 460 6.43 -4.77 -9.97
C VAL A 460 7.93 -4.77 -9.64
N ALA A 461 8.37 -3.97 -8.66
CA ALA A 461 9.76 -3.99 -8.18
C ALA A 461 10.14 -5.36 -7.57
N ARG A 462 9.26 -5.95 -6.75
CA ARG A 462 9.42 -7.30 -6.18
C ARG A 462 9.29 -8.41 -7.21
N GLY A 463 8.62 -8.14 -8.32
CA GLY A 463 8.61 -8.96 -9.52
C GLY A 463 9.95 -8.96 -10.27
N GLU A 464 11.00 -8.37 -9.70
CA GLU A 464 12.37 -8.28 -10.23
C GLU A 464 12.52 -7.49 -11.53
N THR A 465 11.61 -6.57 -11.83
CA THR A 465 11.75 -5.65 -12.96
C THR A 465 12.99 -4.76 -12.79
N GLY A 466 13.78 -4.60 -13.85
CA GLY A 466 15.06 -3.89 -13.82
C GLY A 466 14.95 -2.39 -13.60
N LEU A 467 13.93 -1.74 -14.19
CA LEU A 467 13.63 -0.33 -14.02
C LEU A 467 12.12 -0.12 -13.98
N ILE A 468 11.66 0.74 -13.09
CA ILE A 468 10.27 1.18 -13.03
C ILE A 468 10.17 2.61 -13.54
N ILE A 469 9.32 2.86 -14.53
CA ILE A 469 8.93 4.22 -14.93
C ILE A 469 7.53 4.46 -14.37
N THR A 470 7.36 5.53 -13.59
CA THR A 470 6.07 5.85 -12.96
C THR A 470 4.98 6.08 -14.00
N GLU A 471 3.73 6.18 -13.55
CA GLU A 471 2.69 6.75 -14.41
C GLU A 471 3.07 8.17 -14.87
N MET A 472 2.41 8.64 -15.94
CA MET A 472 2.56 10.01 -16.46
C MET A 472 2.21 11.03 -15.38
N THR A 473 3.22 11.76 -14.89
CA THR A 473 3.13 12.71 -13.77
C THR A 473 2.97 14.12 -14.29
N TYR A 474 1.88 14.81 -13.96
CA TYR A 474 1.66 16.16 -14.50
C TYR A 474 2.53 17.21 -13.80
N VAL A 475 3.15 18.08 -14.62
CA VAL A 475 4.15 19.07 -14.17
C VAL A 475 3.57 20.42 -13.80
N SER A 476 2.30 20.68 -14.17
CA SER A 476 1.55 21.89 -13.81
C SER A 476 0.06 21.61 -13.74
N ARG A 477 -0.71 22.37 -12.95
CA ARG A 477 -2.15 22.12 -12.75
C ARG A 477 -2.96 22.18 -14.05
N ASN A 478 -2.61 23.09 -14.95
CA ASN A 478 -3.24 23.20 -16.27
C ASN A 478 -2.86 22.06 -17.23
N GLY A 479 -1.88 21.25 -16.86
CA GLY A 479 -1.41 20.10 -17.64
C GLY A 479 -2.01 18.76 -17.23
N VAL A 480 -2.90 18.69 -16.22
CA VAL A 480 -3.54 17.44 -15.81
C VAL A 480 -4.43 16.88 -16.93
N CYS A 481 -4.32 15.57 -17.22
CA CYS A 481 -5.00 14.95 -18.36
C CYS A 481 -5.85 13.72 -18.01
N ALA A 482 -5.77 13.23 -16.79
CA ALA A 482 -6.55 12.07 -16.37
C ALA A 482 -6.96 12.18 -14.88
N PRO A 483 -8.09 11.59 -14.48
CA PRO A 483 -8.51 11.59 -13.09
C PRO A 483 -7.52 10.79 -12.23
N ARG A 484 -7.33 11.23 -10.98
CA ARG A 484 -6.45 10.57 -10.02
C ARG A 484 -5.06 10.28 -10.59
N GLN A 485 -4.52 11.21 -11.34
CA GLN A 485 -3.19 11.21 -11.91
C GLN A 485 -2.19 11.75 -10.88
N MET A 486 -0.98 11.18 -10.83
CA MET A 486 0.11 11.66 -9.97
C MET A 486 0.62 13.02 -10.43
N GLY A 487 0.90 13.92 -9.49
CA GLY A 487 1.43 15.28 -9.75
C GLY A 487 2.85 15.48 -9.23
N ALA A 488 3.57 16.41 -9.86
CA ALA A 488 4.87 16.94 -9.40
C ALA A 488 4.99 18.46 -9.54
N TYR A 489 3.85 19.16 -9.53
CA TYR A 489 3.75 20.58 -9.83
C TYR A 489 4.04 21.51 -8.65
N GLU A 490 3.99 21.03 -7.41
CA GLU A 490 4.22 21.80 -6.18
C GLU A 490 4.90 20.98 -5.08
N ASP A 491 5.43 21.65 -4.06
CA ASP A 491 6.31 21.03 -3.07
C ASP A 491 5.55 20.21 -2.01
N ASN A 492 4.26 20.47 -1.79
CA ASN A 492 3.41 19.69 -0.89
C ASN A 492 3.22 18.22 -1.34
N LEU A 493 3.52 17.89 -2.61
CA LEU A 493 3.49 16.54 -3.15
C LEU A 493 4.72 15.70 -2.79
N PHE A 494 5.77 16.34 -2.27
CA PHE A 494 7.07 15.73 -1.98
C PHE A 494 7.01 14.50 -1.05
N PRO A 495 6.29 14.50 0.10
CA PRO A 495 6.31 13.38 1.03
C PRO A 495 5.85 12.05 0.41
N GLY A 496 4.86 12.10 -0.49
CA GLY A 496 4.38 10.91 -1.20
C GLY A 496 5.36 10.39 -2.23
N LEU A 497 6.06 11.30 -2.93
CA LEU A 497 7.08 10.97 -3.93
C LEU A 497 8.30 10.31 -3.26
N GLU A 498 8.80 10.88 -2.16
CA GLU A 498 9.91 10.32 -1.37
C GLU A 498 9.56 8.92 -0.82
N ARG A 499 8.34 8.74 -0.32
CA ARG A 499 7.87 7.45 0.16
C ARG A 499 7.86 6.40 -0.94
N MET A 500 7.42 6.76 -2.15
CA MET A 500 7.42 5.85 -3.30
C MET A 500 8.85 5.38 -3.65
N THR A 501 9.80 6.31 -3.78
CA THR A 501 11.20 5.97 -4.10
C THR A 501 11.81 5.09 -3.02
N CYS A 502 11.59 5.41 -1.75
CA CYS A 502 12.08 4.62 -0.62
C CYS A 502 11.62 3.16 -0.69
N PHE A 503 10.32 2.90 -0.92
CA PHE A 503 9.81 1.53 -1.00
C PHE A 503 10.31 0.77 -2.24
N VAL A 504 10.36 1.42 -3.40
CA VAL A 504 10.80 0.79 -4.64
C VAL A 504 12.30 0.46 -4.59
N HIS A 505 13.14 1.36 -4.07
CA HIS A 505 14.57 1.11 -3.88
C HIS A 505 14.83 -0.05 -2.90
N ARG A 506 14.08 -0.10 -1.79
CA ARG A 506 14.18 -1.23 -0.85
C ARG A 506 13.83 -2.57 -1.48
N ALA A 507 12.93 -2.58 -2.46
CA ALA A 507 12.63 -3.78 -3.24
C ALA A 507 13.68 -4.09 -4.33
N GLY A 508 14.77 -3.30 -4.39
CA GLY A 508 15.91 -3.55 -5.26
C GLY A 508 15.70 -3.15 -6.72
N SER A 509 14.81 -2.20 -7.01
CA SER A 509 14.63 -1.64 -8.36
C SER A 509 14.84 -0.13 -8.36
N PRO A 510 15.55 0.44 -9.34
CA PRO A 510 15.56 1.88 -9.58
C PRO A 510 14.21 2.34 -10.13
N ILE A 511 13.92 3.65 -9.95
CA ILE A 511 12.66 4.26 -10.35
C ILE A 511 12.88 5.62 -11.03
N VAL A 512 12.23 5.83 -12.17
CA VAL A 512 12.26 7.05 -12.99
C VAL A 512 10.88 7.67 -13.04
N MET A 513 10.76 8.99 -12.88
CA MET A 513 9.48 9.71 -12.98
C MET A 513 9.20 10.13 -14.41
N GLN A 514 8.06 9.71 -14.99
CA GLN A 514 7.64 10.24 -16.30
C GLN A 514 6.93 11.60 -16.13
N LEU A 515 7.42 12.63 -16.81
CA LEU A 515 6.92 14.00 -16.77
C LEU A 515 6.01 14.27 -17.97
N VAL A 516 4.81 14.83 -17.75
CA VAL A 516 3.82 15.11 -18.80
C VAL A 516 3.11 16.44 -18.59
N HIS A 517 2.67 17.04 -19.68
CA HIS A 517 1.68 18.11 -19.74
C HIS A 517 0.66 17.74 -20.82
N GLY A 518 -0.64 17.78 -20.50
CA GLY A 518 -1.71 17.31 -21.39
C GLY A 518 -1.84 18.11 -22.70
N GLY A 519 -1.41 19.36 -22.68
CA GLY A 519 -1.57 20.22 -23.86
C GLY A 519 -3.04 20.47 -24.20
N LEU A 520 -3.41 20.33 -25.46
CA LEU A 520 -4.79 20.41 -25.95
C LEU A 520 -5.73 19.39 -25.30
N PHE A 521 -5.17 18.28 -24.83
CA PHE A 521 -5.93 17.20 -24.19
C PHE A 521 -5.83 17.21 -22.64
N SER A 522 -5.41 18.35 -22.06
CA SER A 522 -5.62 18.60 -20.64
C SER A 522 -7.11 18.56 -20.30
N ALA A 523 -7.46 18.06 -19.13
CA ALA A 523 -8.85 17.89 -18.71
C ALA A 523 -9.38 19.19 -18.04
N PRO A 524 -10.23 19.99 -18.68
CA PRO A 524 -10.73 21.27 -18.13
C PRO A 524 -11.47 21.09 -16.82
N ILE A 525 -12.21 19.99 -16.67
CA ILE A 525 -12.97 19.67 -15.46
C ILE A 525 -12.06 19.44 -14.24
N LEU A 526 -10.82 19.02 -14.46
CA LEU A 526 -9.84 18.77 -13.40
C LEU A 526 -8.93 19.97 -13.14
N SER A 527 -8.55 20.68 -14.23
CA SER A 527 -7.64 21.83 -14.18
C SER A 527 -8.31 23.15 -13.86
N GLY A 528 -9.61 23.29 -14.18
CA GLY A 528 -10.32 24.57 -14.15
C GLY A 528 -9.84 25.56 -15.22
N SER A 529 -9.02 25.11 -16.18
CA SER A 529 -8.34 25.97 -17.18
C SER A 529 -8.69 25.56 -18.60
N ILE A 530 -8.62 26.52 -19.54
CA ILE A 530 -8.72 26.22 -20.97
C ILE A 530 -7.44 25.49 -21.40
N PRO A 531 -7.54 24.34 -22.10
CA PRO A 531 -6.38 23.64 -22.61
C PRO A 531 -5.54 24.51 -23.55
N LEU A 532 -4.22 24.40 -23.43
CA LEU A 532 -3.27 25.14 -24.24
C LEU A 532 -2.42 24.16 -25.06
N GLY A 533 -2.15 24.51 -26.34
CA GLY A 533 -1.28 23.69 -27.19
C GLY A 533 -0.53 24.53 -28.21
N PRO A 534 0.21 23.91 -29.14
CA PRO A 534 0.97 24.67 -30.16
C PRO A 534 0.05 25.54 -31.01
N SER A 535 -1.14 25.06 -31.31
CA SER A 535 -2.21 25.81 -32.02
C SER A 535 -3.55 25.27 -31.53
N SER A 536 -4.65 26.00 -31.76
CA SER A 536 -6.00 25.45 -31.53
C SER A 536 -6.29 24.35 -32.56
N LEU A 537 -7.01 23.30 -32.15
CA LEU A 537 -7.40 22.20 -33.03
C LEU A 537 -8.86 22.36 -33.46
N GLU A 538 -9.08 22.44 -34.78
CA GLU A 538 -10.43 22.42 -35.34
C GLU A 538 -10.98 20.98 -35.33
N THR A 539 -12.20 20.80 -34.83
CA THR A 539 -12.92 19.52 -34.86
C THR A 539 -14.36 19.76 -35.36
N PRO A 540 -15.07 18.69 -35.75
CA PRO A 540 -16.49 18.84 -36.16
C PRO A 540 -17.36 19.47 -35.07
N ASP A 541 -17.01 19.28 -33.79
CA ASP A 541 -17.76 19.80 -32.64
C ASP A 541 -17.27 21.20 -32.20
N GLY A 542 -16.31 21.81 -32.90
CA GLY A 542 -15.76 23.14 -32.60
C GLY A 542 -14.27 23.14 -32.35
N LYS A 543 -13.76 24.23 -31.76
CA LYS A 543 -12.33 24.37 -31.44
C LYS A 543 -11.96 23.76 -30.10
N ILE A 544 -10.89 22.96 -30.07
CA ILE A 544 -10.27 22.49 -28.84
C ILE A 544 -9.08 23.39 -28.51
N GLY A 545 -9.09 23.97 -27.32
CA GLY A 545 -7.97 24.69 -26.70
C GLY A 545 -7.66 26.04 -27.39
N LYS A 546 -6.54 26.61 -26.92
CA LYS A 546 -5.96 27.87 -27.46
C LYS A 546 -4.49 27.67 -27.77
N GLU A 547 -4.00 28.49 -28.70
CA GLU A 547 -2.56 28.57 -28.98
C GLU A 547 -1.82 29.17 -27.80
N MET A 548 -0.69 28.56 -27.43
CA MET A 548 0.22 29.05 -26.40
C MET A 548 0.94 30.30 -26.89
N SER A 549 1.00 31.34 -26.05
CA SER A 549 1.97 32.43 -26.21
C SER A 549 3.39 31.94 -25.92
N LYS A 550 4.40 32.76 -26.25
CA LYS A 550 5.79 32.46 -25.89
C LYS A 550 5.99 32.34 -24.36
N SER A 551 5.27 33.15 -23.58
CA SER A 551 5.26 33.07 -22.12
C SER A 551 4.71 31.74 -21.65
N ASP A 552 3.61 31.25 -22.21
CA ASP A 552 3.04 29.94 -21.86
C ASP A 552 4.00 28.80 -22.19
N ILE A 553 4.75 28.90 -23.29
CA ILE A 553 5.77 27.92 -23.68
C ILE A 553 6.93 27.90 -22.65
N ASP A 554 7.43 29.09 -22.26
CA ASP A 554 8.50 29.21 -21.28
C ASP A 554 8.05 28.74 -19.89
N GLU A 555 6.83 29.03 -19.47
CA GLU A 555 6.21 28.50 -18.25
C GLU A 555 6.14 26.98 -18.28
N ALA A 556 5.74 26.37 -19.38
CA ALA A 556 5.69 24.92 -19.55
C ALA A 556 7.09 24.30 -19.45
N ILE A 557 8.10 24.86 -20.13
CA ILE A 557 9.49 24.41 -20.04
C ILE A 557 10.00 24.47 -18.60
N ASN A 558 9.71 25.56 -17.89
CA ASN A 558 10.09 25.72 -16.49
C ASN A 558 9.35 24.75 -15.56
N ALA A 559 8.09 24.41 -15.85
CA ALA A 559 7.34 23.41 -15.10
C ALA A 559 7.97 22.01 -15.21
N PHE A 560 8.38 21.59 -16.41
CA PHE A 560 9.14 20.34 -16.60
C PHE A 560 10.46 20.34 -15.82
N ARG A 561 11.23 21.45 -15.91
CA ARG A 561 12.48 21.60 -15.14
C ARG A 561 12.23 21.48 -13.63
N ASN A 562 11.27 22.18 -13.09
CA ASN A 562 10.97 22.21 -11.67
C ASN A 562 10.49 20.83 -11.17
N ALA A 563 9.68 20.13 -11.95
CA ALA A 563 9.24 18.77 -11.65
C ALA A 563 10.43 17.78 -11.62
N ALA A 564 11.39 17.93 -12.56
CA ALA A 564 12.60 17.10 -12.53
C ALA A 564 13.48 17.37 -11.32
N VAL A 565 13.60 18.62 -10.87
CA VAL A 565 14.30 18.96 -9.63
C VAL A 565 13.61 18.31 -8.42
N ARG A 566 12.26 18.39 -8.33
CA ARG A 566 11.50 17.72 -7.28
C ARG A 566 11.71 16.19 -7.31
N ALA A 567 11.69 15.58 -8.50
CA ALA A 567 11.97 14.16 -8.64
C ALA A 567 13.36 13.79 -8.10
N LYS A 568 14.39 14.55 -8.44
CA LYS A 568 15.75 14.35 -7.93
C LYS A 568 15.83 14.45 -6.40
N ILE A 569 15.21 15.48 -5.81
CA ILE A 569 15.18 15.67 -4.35
C ILE A 569 14.38 14.55 -3.67
N ALA A 570 13.29 14.05 -4.29
CA ALA A 570 12.50 12.94 -3.79
C ALA A 570 13.17 11.56 -3.96
N GLY A 571 14.40 11.52 -4.47
CA GLY A 571 15.20 10.29 -4.58
C GLY A 571 14.94 9.45 -5.83
N PHE A 572 14.27 9.97 -6.86
CA PHE A 572 14.19 9.28 -8.15
C PHE A 572 15.59 9.21 -8.81
N ASP A 573 15.83 8.14 -9.55
CA ASP A 573 17.10 7.90 -10.23
C ASP A 573 17.21 8.68 -11.55
N GLY A 574 16.10 9.18 -12.06
CA GLY A 574 16.01 9.96 -13.28
C GLY A 574 14.59 10.42 -13.58
N VAL A 575 14.44 11.07 -14.73
CA VAL A 575 13.12 11.43 -15.29
C VAL A 575 12.99 10.96 -16.73
N GLN A 576 11.75 10.73 -17.17
CA GLN A 576 11.43 10.48 -18.56
C GLN A 576 10.52 11.58 -19.07
N ILE A 577 10.95 12.30 -20.10
CA ILE A 577 10.16 13.34 -20.78
C ILE A 577 9.13 12.66 -21.69
N HIS A 578 7.85 12.94 -21.50
CA HIS A 578 6.80 12.37 -22.32
C HIS A 578 6.56 13.22 -23.58
N ALA A 579 7.21 12.86 -24.70
CA ALA A 579 7.06 13.49 -26.00
C ALA A 579 6.30 12.61 -27.02
N ALA A 580 5.33 11.83 -26.53
CA ALA A 580 4.55 10.87 -27.31
C ALA A 580 3.04 11.02 -27.09
N HIS A 581 2.25 10.22 -27.81
CA HIS A 581 0.82 9.95 -27.62
C HIS A 581 -0.12 11.16 -27.83
N GLY A 582 0.37 12.26 -28.40
CA GLY A 582 -0.44 13.46 -28.60
C GLY A 582 -0.54 14.38 -27.37
N TRP A 583 0.31 14.19 -26.33
CA TRP A 583 0.45 15.16 -25.25
C TRP A 583 1.24 16.41 -25.70
N LEU A 584 1.36 17.43 -24.88
CA LEU A 584 1.89 18.74 -25.26
C LEU A 584 3.13 18.69 -26.15
N LEU A 585 4.18 18.00 -25.70
CA LEU A 585 5.45 17.96 -26.45
C LEU A 585 5.32 17.20 -27.77
N SER A 586 4.50 16.12 -27.80
CA SER A 586 4.14 15.41 -29.03
C SER A 586 3.31 16.29 -29.98
N GLN A 587 2.43 17.15 -29.45
CA GLN A 587 1.66 18.10 -30.25
C GLN A 587 2.56 19.12 -30.96
N PHE A 588 3.63 19.58 -30.26
CA PHE A 588 4.61 20.47 -30.89
C PHE A 588 5.36 19.81 -32.04
N LEU A 589 5.77 18.55 -31.88
CA LEU A 589 6.48 17.78 -32.89
C LEU A 589 5.62 17.55 -34.15
N SER A 590 4.32 17.31 -33.97
CA SER A 590 3.41 16.88 -35.02
C SER A 590 2.91 18.06 -35.89
N PRO A 591 3.11 18.05 -37.21
CA PRO A 591 2.52 19.06 -38.12
C PRO A 591 0.98 19.00 -38.14
N PHE A 592 0.37 17.91 -37.69
CA PHE A 592 -1.07 17.79 -37.53
C PHE A 592 -1.61 18.77 -36.48
N PHE A 593 -0.94 18.89 -35.34
CA PHE A 593 -1.34 19.76 -34.24
C PHE A 593 -0.68 21.11 -34.24
N ASN A 594 0.54 21.24 -34.79
CA ASN A 594 1.35 22.45 -34.77
C ASN A 594 1.26 23.20 -36.10
N LYS A 595 0.47 24.27 -36.14
CA LYS A 595 0.29 25.17 -37.29
C LYS A 595 0.98 26.51 -37.08
N ARG A 596 1.89 26.61 -36.11
CA ARG A 596 2.64 27.84 -35.81
C ARG A 596 3.57 28.22 -36.96
N THR A 597 3.81 29.53 -37.08
CA THR A 597 4.71 30.14 -38.09
C THR A 597 5.92 30.81 -37.43
N ASP A 598 6.03 30.75 -36.13
CA ASP A 598 7.16 31.27 -35.35
C ASP A 598 8.28 30.20 -35.15
N GLU A 599 9.25 30.51 -34.29
CA GLU A 599 10.39 29.63 -33.96
C GLU A 599 10.02 28.29 -33.34
N TYR A 600 8.75 28.04 -32.98
CA TYR A 600 8.24 26.78 -32.46
C TYR A 600 7.38 26.01 -33.46
N GLY A 601 7.32 26.43 -34.74
CA GLY A 601 6.51 25.80 -35.77
C GLY A 601 7.16 25.80 -37.15
N GLY A 602 6.49 25.18 -38.13
CA GLY A 602 7.01 25.03 -39.49
C GLY A 602 8.04 23.92 -39.64
N SER A 603 9.35 24.26 -39.69
CA SER A 603 10.42 23.25 -39.89
C SER A 603 10.50 22.25 -38.76
N LEU A 604 11.12 21.06 -38.98
CA LEU A 604 11.29 20.03 -37.97
C LEU A 604 12.08 20.55 -36.77
N GLU A 605 13.15 21.32 -37.01
CA GLU A 605 14.00 21.91 -35.96
C GLU A 605 13.18 22.85 -35.05
N ASN A 606 12.31 23.66 -35.67
CA ASN A 606 11.44 24.54 -34.89
C ASN A 606 10.39 23.77 -34.07
N ARG A 607 9.77 22.77 -34.67
CA ARG A 607 8.79 21.92 -33.96
C ARG A 607 9.44 21.12 -32.82
N ALA A 608 10.70 20.68 -32.98
CA ALA A 608 11.46 19.98 -31.97
C ALA A 608 12.02 20.91 -30.88
N ARG A 609 12.08 22.23 -31.12
CA ARG A 609 12.73 23.20 -30.21
C ARG A 609 12.29 23.05 -28.76
N ILE A 610 11.00 23.00 -28.49
CA ILE A 610 10.48 22.91 -27.11
C ILE A 610 10.96 21.65 -26.40
N VAL A 611 10.98 20.50 -27.08
CA VAL A 611 11.41 19.21 -26.49
C VAL A 611 12.90 19.27 -26.17
N ILE A 612 13.69 19.85 -27.06
CA ILE A 612 15.15 20.04 -26.89
C ILE A 612 15.42 21.01 -25.73
N GLU A 613 14.70 22.10 -25.64
CA GLU A 613 14.83 23.06 -24.53
C GLU A 613 14.44 22.46 -23.19
N VAL A 614 13.37 21.68 -23.13
CA VAL A 614 12.99 20.92 -21.93
C VAL A 614 14.13 19.98 -21.50
N ALA A 615 14.68 19.19 -22.43
CA ALA A 615 15.77 18.25 -22.13
C ALA A 615 17.02 18.99 -21.60
N ARG A 616 17.43 20.09 -22.26
CA ARG A 616 18.58 20.92 -21.83
C ARG A 616 18.35 21.56 -20.46
N ARG A 617 17.20 22.17 -20.22
CA ARG A 617 16.85 22.83 -18.95
C ARG A 617 16.79 21.82 -17.78
N ILE A 618 16.30 20.60 -18.04
CA ILE A 618 16.32 19.53 -17.05
C ILE A 618 17.79 19.13 -16.77
N ARG A 619 18.60 18.88 -17.80
CA ARG A 619 20.02 18.52 -17.64
C ARG A 619 20.81 19.59 -16.86
N GLU A 620 20.64 20.87 -17.22
CA GLU A 620 21.24 22.01 -16.52
C GLU A 620 20.88 22.05 -15.02
N ALA A 621 19.59 21.81 -14.71
CA ALA A 621 19.09 21.89 -13.33
C ALA A 621 19.42 20.65 -12.49
N THR A 622 19.50 19.47 -13.11
CA THR A 622 19.74 18.22 -12.39
C THR A 622 21.18 17.73 -12.44
N GLY A 623 22.00 18.27 -13.35
CA GLY A 623 23.41 17.92 -13.52
C GLY A 623 23.63 16.56 -14.21
N ASP A 624 24.90 16.19 -14.35
CA ASP A 624 25.30 15.01 -15.13
C ASP A 624 25.02 13.67 -14.48
N ASN A 625 24.84 13.64 -13.16
CA ASN A 625 24.62 12.38 -12.41
C ASN A 625 23.13 12.13 -12.12
N PHE A 626 22.28 12.42 -13.12
CA PHE A 626 20.83 12.17 -13.06
C PHE A 626 20.32 11.79 -14.45
N ALA A 627 19.67 10.64 -14.59
CA ALA A 627 19.27 10.14 -15.91
C ALA A 627 18.10 10.95 -16.49
N VAL A 628 18.20 11.30 -17.77
CA VAL A 628 17.14 11.97 -18.55
C VAL A 628 16.78 11.09 -19.73
N LEU A 629 15.63 10.49 -19.69
CA LEU A 629 15.06 9.66 -20.74
C LEU A 629 14.00 10.43 -21.52
N VAL A 630 13.72 9.99 -22.74
CA VAL A 630 12.60 10.53 -23.54
C VAL A 630 11.74 9.37 -24.06
N LYS A 631 10.41 9.51 -23.97
CA LYS A 631 9.48 8.66 -24.71
C LYS A 631 8.95 9.45 -25.90
N ILE A 632 9.12 8.89 -27.13
CA ILE A 632 8.75 9.54 -28.38
C ILE A 632 7.91 8.61 -29.27
N ASN A 633 7.01 9.18 -30.07
CA ASN A 633 6.32 8.42 -31.10
C ASN A 633 7.25 8.03 -32.25
N SER A 634 7.20 6.76 -32.67
CA SER A 634 7.75 6.36 -33.96
C SER A 634 6.97 6.98 -35.13
N ASP A 635 5.65 7.05 -34.96
CA ASP A 635 4.71 7.61 -35.92
C ASP A 635 3.42 7.99 -35.19
N ASP A 636 2.76 9.06 -35.59
CA ASP A 636 1.44 9.44 -35.09
C ASP A 636 0.33 8.58 -35.69
N PHE A 637 0.61 7.91 -36.82
CA PHE A 637 -0.35 7.18 -37.64
C PHE A 637 -1.53 8.05 -38.10
N LEU A 638 -1.29 9.36 -38.28
CA LEU A 638 -2.24 10.34 -38.73
C LEU A 638 -1.77 10.98 -40.05
N PRO A 639 -2.66 11.22 -41.01
CA PRO A 639 -2.30 11.99 -42.22
C PRO A 639 -1.74 13.37 -41.87
N GLY A 640 -0.52 13.66 -42.31
CA GLY A 640 0.17 14.91 -41.97
C GLY A 640 0.60 15.02 -40.50
N GLY A 641 0.72 13.88 -39.78
CA GLY A 641 1.29 13.79 -38.46
C GLY A 641 2.81 13.66 -38.48
N PHE A 642 3.38 13.50 -37.29
CA PHE A 642 4.79 13.18 -37.09
C PHE A 642 5.09 11.73 -37.52
N ASN A 643 6.16 11.51 -38.25
CA ASN A 643 6.49 10.23 -38.89
C ASN A 643 7.85 9.69 -38.47
N THR A 644 8.15 8.45 -38.90
CA THR A 644 9.38 7.74 -38.50
C THR A 644 10.66 8.47 -38.94
N ASP A 645 10.70 9.08 -40.12
CA ASP A 645 11.90 9.79 -40.59
C ASP A 645 12.17 11.03 -39.72
N GLU A 646 11.14 11.79 -39.40
CA GLU A 646 11.23 12.93 -38.48
C GLU A 646 11.63 12.49 -37.06
N MET A 647 11.12 11.35 -36.59
CA MET A 647 11.47 10.77 -35.28
C MET A 647 12.98 10.47 -35.21
N LEU A 648 13.57 9.92 -36.27
CA LEU A 648 15.02 9.63 -36.34
C LEU A 648 15.86 10.90 -36.17
N GLU A 649 15.51 11.97 -36.87
CA GLU A 649 16.22 13.25 -36.81
C GLU A 649 16.05 13.91 -35.41
N VAL A 650 14.82 13.94 -34.88
CA VAL A 650 14.59 14.49 -33.53
C VAL A 650 15.32 13.69 -32.46
N SER A 651 15.39 12.37 -32.60
CA SER A 651 16.14 11.50 -31.66
C SER A 651 17.64 11.81 -31.66
N ALA A 652 18.24 12.09 -32.82
CA ALA A 652 19.64 12.54 -32.90
C ALA A 652 19.84 13.94 -32.26
N MET A 653 18.87 14.84 -32.41
CA MET A 653 18.89 16.14 -31.72
C MET A 653 18.79 15.99 -30.20
N LEU A 654 17.99 15.02 -29.71
CA LEU A 654 17.83 14.73 -28.29
C LEU A 654 19.11 14.10 -27.70
N GLU A 655 19.78 13.19 -28.40
CA GLU A 655 21.09 12.67 -28.01
C GLU A 655 22.10 13.82 -27.84
N ASN A 656 22.17 14.72 -28.79
CA ASN A 656 23.03 15.90 -28.73
C ASN A 656 22.63 16.90 -27.62
N ALA A 657 21.37 16.86 -27.16
CA ALA A 657 20.89 17.65 -26.03
C ALA A 657 21.16 17.00 -24.66
N GLY A 658 21.80 15.83 -24.65
CA GLY A 658 22.22 15.13 -23.42
C GLY A 658 21.16 14.19 -22.86
N VAL A 659 20.26 13.64 -23.68
CA VAL A 659 19.34 12.56 -23.33
C VAL A 659 20.13 11.25 -23.24
N ASP A 660 19.80 10.39 -22.26
CA ASP A 660 20.56 9.18 -21.93
C ASP A 660 19.94 7.88 -22.50
N ALA A 661 18.64 7.89 -22.83
CA ALA A 661 17.97 6.77 -23.50
C ALA A 661 16.63 7.21 -24.12
N ILE A 662 16.22 6.52 -25.19
CA ILE A 662 14.96 6.80 -25.89
C ILE A 662 14.05 5.55 -25.80
N GLU A 663 12.81 5.73 -25.31
CA GLU A 663 11.75 4.73 -25.40
C GLU A 663 10.84 5.04 -26.60
N ILE A 664 10.79 4.08 -27.53
CA ILE A 664 9.95 4.18 -28.73
C ILE A 664 8.53 3.73 -28.41
N SER A 665 7.57 4.56 -28.79
CA SER A 665 6.13 4.27 -28.75
C SER A 665 5.48 4.71 -30.06
N GLY A 666 4.18 4.94 -30.09
CA GLY A 666 3.49 5.48 -31.28
C GLY A 666 1.99 5.67 -31.07
N GLY A 667 1.38 6.35 -32.02
CA GLY A 667 -0.03 6.70 -31.99
C GLY A 667 -0.35 7.91 -31.11
N THR A 668 -1.57 8.43 -31.24
CA THR A 668 -2.00 9.61 -30.51
C THR A 668 -3.42 9.46 -29.94
N ILE A 669 -3.72 10.22 -28.90
CA ILE A 669 -5.10 10.38 -28.40
C ILE A 669 -5.98 11.05 -29.48
N GLY A 670 -5.39 11.85 -30.37
CA GLY A 670 -6.07 12.46 -31.53
C GLY A 670 -6.62 11.43 -32.52
N ALA A 671 -6.16 10.19 -32.49
CA ALA A 671 -6.72 9.11 -33.32
C ALA A 671 -8.20 8.87 -33.05
N LEU A 672 -8.65 9.10 -31.82
CA LEU A 672 -10.07 9.02 -31.47
C LEU A 672 -10.91 10.06 -32.23
N LEU A 673 -10.31 11.21 -32.54
CA LEU A 673 -10.97 12.28 -33.31
C LEU A 673 -11.05 11.98 -34.83
N SER A 674 -10.09 11.16 -35.32
CA SER A 674 -10.03 10.75 -36.74
C SER A 674 -10.82 9.48 -37.05
N GLY A 675 -11.38 8.82 -36.03
CA GLY A 675 -12.04 7.51 -36.17
C GLY A 675 -11.12 6.34 -36.52
N ASN A 676 -9.81 6.55 -36.50
CA ASN A 676 -8.82 5.52 -36.79
C ASN A 676 -8.32 4.85 -35.49
N ALA A 677 -8.92 3.72 -35.15
CA ALA A 677 -8.55 2.97 -33.95
C ALA A 677 -7.08 2.44 -33.98
N ASP A 678 -6.51 2.21 -35.16
CA ASP A 678 -5.14 1.73 -35.32
C ASP A 678 -4.10 2.83 -35.03
N ALA A 679 -4.48 4.09 -35.11
CA ALA A 679 -3.66 5.23 -34.75
C ALA A 679 -3.64 5.53 -33.23
N SER A 680 -4.34 4.74 -32.42
CA SER A 680 -4.38 4.86 -30.96
C SER A 680 -3.02 4.54 -30.33
N PHE A 681 -2.65 5.27 -29.27
CA PHE A 681 -1.46 4.95 -28.45
C PHE A 681 -1.60 3.61 -27.66
N SER A 682 -2.77 3.01 -27.66
CA SER A 682 -3.03 1.69 -27.04
C SER A 682 -3.76 0.79 -28.06
N PRO A 683 -3.09 0.43 -29.19
CA PRO A 683 -3.73 -0.36 -30.22
C PRO A 683 -4.18 -1.70 -29.67
N VAL A 684 -5.41 -2.07 -29.98
CA VAL A 684 -6.00 -3.38 -29.68
C VAL A 684 -5.61 -4.39 -30.78
N SER A 685 -4.86 -3.93 -31.81
CA SER A 685 -4.41 -4.74 -32.90
C SER A 685 -3.61 -5.94 -32.38
N ARG A 686 -3.92 -7.13 -32.92
CA ARG A 686 -3.32 -8.40 -32.53
C ARG A 686 -1.91 -8.64 -33.07
N LYS A 687 -1.31 -7.65 -33.76
CA LYS A 687 0.06 -7.74 -34.28
C LYS A 687 1.04 -7.68 -33.09
N ASP A 688 1.95 -8.61 -33.05
CA ASP A 688 3.06 -8.61 -32.08
C ASP A 688 4.12 -7.60 -32.57
N ILE A 689 4.78 -6.90 -31.61
CA ILE A 689 5.94 -6.02 -31.83
C ILE A 689 5.67 -4.85 -32.79
N TYR A 690 4.84 -3.90 -32.36
CA TYR A 690 4.36 -2.79 -33.24
C TYR A 690 5.45 -1.86 -33.76
N TYR A 691 6.54 -1.63 -33.02
CA TYR A 691 7.54 -0.58 -33.29
C TYR A 691 8.94 -1.12 -33.55
N ALA A 692 9.10 -2.45 -33.79
CA ALA A 692 10.42 -3.06 -33.94
C ALA A 692 11.20 -2.52 -35.13
N GLU A 693 10.56 -2.25 -36.28
CA GLU A 693 11.24 -1.69 -37.45
C GLU A 693 11.75 -0.27 -37.18
N ALA A 694 10.94 0.57 -36.54
CA ALA A 694 11.36 1.90 -36.15
C ALA A 694 12.53 1.87 -35.13
N ALA A 695 12.49 0.91 -34.17
CA ALA A 695 13.55 0.71 -33.21
C ALA A 695 14.88 0.32 -33.88
N LYS A 696 14.83 -0.60 -34.86
CA LYS A 696 15.99 -1.02 -35.63
C LYS A 696 16.63 0.16 -36.36
N ARG A 697 15.83 0.96 -37.09
CA ARG A 697 16.30 2.16 -37.78
C ARG A 697 16.88 3.19 -36.80
N LEU A 698 16.27 3.34 -35.61
CA LEU A 698 16.78 4.25 -34.59
C LEU A 698 18.14 3.78 -34.05
N LYS A 699 18.33 2.50 -33.82
CA LYS A 699 19.63 1.92 -33.40
C LYS A 699 20.78 2.19 -34.40
N GLU A 700 20.44 2.35 -35.67
CA GLU A 700 21.41 2.72 -36.71
C GLU A 700 21.73 4.23 -36.71
N LYS A 701 20.84 5.07 -36.13
CA LYS A 701 20.91 6.54 -36.16
C LYS A 701 21.59 7.15 -34.93
N ILE A 702 21.40 6.53 -33.73
CA ILE A 702 21.87 7.06 -32.43
C ILE A 702 22.75 6.05 -31.69
N ASN A 703 23.59 6.55 -30.74
CA ASN A 703 24.47 5.73 -29.93
C ASN A 703 23.94 5.46 -28.52
N ILE A 704 22.93 6.24 -28.04
CA ILE A 704 22.32 6.02 -26.74
C ILE A 704 21.36 4.83 -26.76
N PRO A 705 21.10 4.19 -25.62
CA PRO A 705 20.21 3.04 -25.53
C PRO A 705 18.81 3.27 -26.08
N VAL A 706 18.30 2.27 -26.81
CA VAL A 706 16.92 2.21 -27.30
C VAL A 706 16.10 1.25 -26.46
N ILE A 707 14.97 1.72 -25.94
CA ILE A 707 14.00 0.97 -25.17
C ILE A 707 12.77 0.70 -26.07
N LEU A 708 12.40 -0.55 -26.23
CA LEU A 708 11.26 -0.94 -27.08
C LEU A 708 10.07 -1.40 -26.26
N VAL A 709 8.91 -0.73 -26.46
CA VAL A 709 7.62 -1.15 -25.92
C VAL A 709 6.67 -1.56 -27.06
N GLY A 710 5.71 -2.42 -26.75
CA GLY A 710 4.59 -2.74 -27.64
C GLY A 710 4.57 -4.18 -28.18
N GLY A 711 3.50 -4.92 -27.82
CA GLY A 711 3.23 -6.27 -28.32
C GLY A 711 4.05 -7.41 -27.74
N ILE A 712 5.02 -7.16 -26.89
CA ILE A 712 5.93 -8.16 -26.32
C ILE A 712 5.25 -8.87 -25.15
N ARG A 713 5.09 -10.22 -25.24
CA ARG A 713 4.38 -11.05 -24.26
C ARG A 713 5.06 -12.38 -23.94
N THR A 714 6.16 -12.71 -24.64
CA THR A 714 6.90 -13.95 -24.45
C THR A 714 8.39 -13.65 -24.18
N PHE A 715 9.03 -14.54 -23.45
CA PHE A 715 10.46 -14.47 -23.18
C PHE A 715 11.28 -14.56 -24.48
N GLU A 716 10.90 -15.48 -25.36
CA GLU A 716 11.59 -15.73 -26.63
C GLU A 716 11.59 -14.48 -27.52
N THR A 717 10.47 -13.78 -27.61
CA THR A 717 10.37 -12.53 -28.37
C THR A 717 11.28 -11.45 -27.75
N ALA A 718 11.29 -11.33 -26.42
CA ALA A 718 12.14 -10.36 -25.71
C ALA A 718 13.63 -10.69 -25.94
N ASP A 719 14.02 -11.96 -25.84
CA ASP A 719 15.41 -12.42 -26.03
C ASP A 719 15.89 -12.17 -27.46
N GLU A 720 15.09 -12.49 -28.46
CA GLU A 720 15.43 -12.31 -29.87
C GLU A 720 15.65 -10.83 -30.22
N LEU A 721 14.81 -9.91 -29.69
CA LEU A 721 14.94 -8.47 -29.92
C LEU A 721 16.26 -7.90 -29.37
N VAL A 722 16.68 -8.35 -28.19
CA VAL A 722 17.96 -7.94 -27.59
C VAL A 722 19.15 -8.64 -28.28
N LYS A 723 19.01 -9.91 -28.58
CA LYS A 723 20.06 -10.71 -29.23
C LYS A 723 20.39 -10.21 -30.63
N THR A 724 19.37 -9.82 -31.41
CA THR A 724 19.53 -9.28 -32.77
C THR A 724 19.89 -7.79 -32.79
N GLY A 725 19.93 -7.12 -31.64
CA GLY A 725 20.31 -5.70 -31.53
C GLY A 725 19.21 -4.72 -31.96
N VAL A 726 17.96 -5.17 -32.07
CA VAL A 726 16.82 -4.30 -32.38
C VAL A 726 16.54 -3.31 -31.23
N ALA A 727 16.76 -3.75 -29.98
CA ALA A 727 16.64 -2.91 -28.80
C ALA A 727 17.67 -3.29 -27.73
N ASP A 728 18.02 -2.34 -26.86
CA ASP A 728 18.88 -2.57 -25.70
C ASP A 728 18.08 -3.03 -24.48
N TYR A 729 16.83 -2.57 -24.38
CA TYR A 729 15.92 -2.82 -23.27
C TYR A 729 14.51 -3.14 -23.76
N ILE A 730 13.83 -4.00 -23.02
CA ILE A 730 12.47 -4.44 -23.29
C ILE A 730 11.54 -3.79 -22.27
N SER A 731 10.60 -2.99 -22.76
CA SER A 731 9.63 -2.30 -21.93
C SER A 731 8.26 -2.99 -22.01
N LEU A 732 7.70 -3.35 -20.88
CA LEU A 732 6.41 -4.03 -20.75
C LEU A 732 5.42 -3.12 -20.03
N CYS A 733 4.18 -3.06 -20.49
CA CYS A 733 3.09 -2.31 -19.87
C CYS A 733 2.01 -3.28 -19.33
N ARG A 734 1.03 -3.61 -20.16
CA ARG A 734 -0.12 -4.47 -19.80
C ARG A 734 0.24 -5.86 -19.27
N PRO A 735 1.29 -6.55 -19.75
CA PRO A 735 1.73 -7.80 -19.13
C PRO A 735 2.03 -7.68 -17.64
N LEU A 736 2.70 -6.60 -17.21
CA LEU A 736 3.03 -6.37 -15.79
C LEU A 736 1.85 -5.82 -14.96
N ILE A 737 0.79 -5.29 -15.58
CA ILE A 737 -0.49 -5.03 -14.90
C ILE A 737 -1.19 -6.35 -14.55
N ARG A 738 -1.11 -7.34 -15.46
CA ARG A 738 -1.70 -8.67 -15.28
C ARG A 738 -0.90 -9.54 -14.32
N GLU A 739 0.43 -9.53 -14.48
CA GLU A 739 1.39 -10.39 -13.79
C GLU A 739 2.59 -9.56 -13.34
N PRO A 740 2.51 -8.86 -12.19
CA PRO A 740 3.62 -8.05 -11.68
C PRO A 740 4.91 -8.85 -11.46
N ASP A 741 4.82 -10.16 -11.24
CA ASP A 741 5.91 -11.10 -11.02
C ASP A 741 6.39 -11.82 -12.30
N LEU A 742 5.95 -11.42 -13.49
CA LEU A 742 6.29 -12.05 -14.76
C LEU A 742 7.80 -12.21 -14.99
N ILE A 743 8.58 -11.15 -14.70
CA ILE A 743 10.04 -11.17 -14.88
C ILE A 743 10.72 -12.15 -13.92
N LYS A 744 10.26 -12.20 -12.68
CA LYS A 744 10.72 -13.18 -11.68
C LYS A 744 10.41 -14.62 -12.11
N LYS A 745 9.22 -14.86 -12.69
CA LYS A 745 8.85 -16.16 -13.27
C LYS A 745 9.79 -16.55 -14.39
N TRP A 746 10.01 -15.66 -15.38
CA TRP A 746 10.92 -15.94 -16.48
C TRP A 746 12.36 -16.20 -15.99
N LYS A 747 12.85 -15.42 -15.04
CA LYS A 747 14.18 -15.62 -14.44
C LYS A 747 14.32 -16.98 -13.75
N SER A 748 13.26 -17.49 -13.14
CA SER A 748 13.25 -18.82 -12.50
C SER A 748 13.13 -19.99 -13.47
N GLY A 749 13.00 -19.74 -14.79
CA GLY A 749 12.83 -20.74 -15.82
C GLY A 749 11.38 -21.03 -16.18
N ASN A 750 10.40 -20.37 -15.57
CA ASN A 750 9.01 -20.47 -16.03
C ASN A 750 8.79 -19.49 -17.19
N LEU A 751 9.06 -19.93 -18.42
CA LEU A 751 9.02 -19.13 -19.65
C LEU A 751 7.61 -19.05 -20.26
N LYS A 752 6.57 -19.38 -19.50
CA LYS A 752 5.19 -19.29 -19.97
C LYS A 752 4.91 -17.86 -20.50
N LYS A 753 4.23 -17.80 -21.66
CA LYS A 753 3.72 -16.55 -22.21
C LYS A 753 2.82 -15.85 -21.21
N SER A 754 2.91 -14.50 -21.13
CA SER A 754 2.01 -13.71 -20.27
C SER A 754 0.54 -13.96 -20.62
N ASP A 755 -0.29 -14.12 -19.60
CA ASP A 755 -1.75 -14.30 -19.71
C ASP A 755 -2.48 -12.99 -20.14
N CYS A 756 -1.76 -11.89 -20.36
CA CYS A 756 -2.34 -10.64 -20.87
C CYS A 756 -2.81 -10.81 -22.32
N ILE A 757 -4.10 -10.61 -22.57
CA ILE A 757 -4.71 -10.72 -23.91
C ILE A 757 -4.69 -9.40 -24.71
N SER A 758 -4.15 -8.32 -24.13
CA SER A 758 -3.92 -7.02 -24.77
C SER A 758 -5.19 -6.27 -25.25
N ASP A 759 -6.35 -6.53 -24.65
CA ASP A 759 -7.64 -5.91 -24.98
C ASP A 759 -7.84 -4.50 -24.41
N SER A 760 -6.90 -4.03 -23.59
CA SER A 760 -6.93 -2.73 -22.89
C SER A 760 -8.10 -2.52 -21.91
N ALA A 761 -8.88 -3.56 -21.61
CA ALA A 761 -9.98 -3.48 -20.64
C ALA A 761 -9.52 -3.14 -19.21
N CYS A 762 -8.24 -3.30 -18.90
CA CYS A 762 -7.64 -2.93 -17.60
C CYS A 762 -7.71 -1.42 -17.28
N PHE A 763 -7.92 -0.53 -18.27
CA PHE A 763 -8.04 0.91 -18.05
C PHE A 763 -9.43 1.35 -17.60
N GLN A 764 -10.48 0.59 -17.94
CA GLN A 764 -11.85 0.94 -17.58
C GLN A 764 -12.05 1.11 -16.06
N PRO A 765 -11.56 0.20 -15.19
CA PRO A 765 -11.66 0.41 -13.74
C PRO A 765 -10.97 1.69 -13.24
N GLY A 766 -9.89 2.11 -13.90
CA GLY A 766 -9.22 3.39 -13.61
C GLY A 766 -10.11 4.58 -13.88
N MET A 767 -10.84 4.60 -15.00
CA MET A 767 -11.80 5.65 -15.35
C MET A 767 -13.01 5.66 -14.40
N GLU A 768 -13.36 4.51 -13.82
CA GLU A 768 -14.42 4.37 -12.82
C GLU A 768 -13.94 4.70 -11.38
N GLY A 769 -12.69 5.16 -11.20
CA GLY A 769 -12.13 5.50 -9.89
C GLY A 769 -11.65 4.30 -9.06
N LYS A 770 -11.71 3.07 -9.60
CA LYS A 770 -11.28 1.82 -8.94
C LYS A 770 -9.78 1.52 -9.10
N GLY A 771 -9.07 2.35 -9.88
CA GLY A 771 -7.68 2.13 -10.26
C GLY A 771 -7.50 1.06 -11.35
N VAL A 772 -6.45 1.22 -12.15
CA VAL A 772 -6.12 0.29 -13.24
C VAL A 772 -5.74 -1.07 -12.67
N HIS A 773 -6.39 -2.12 -13.16
CA HIS A 773 -6.10 -3.52 -12.86
C HIS A 773 -6.66 -4.43 -13.95
N CYS A 774 -6.12 -5.66 -14.07
CA CYS A 774 -6.60 -6.59 -15.06
C CYS A 774 -7.98 -7.17 -14.66
N VAL A 775 -8.98 -6.97 -15.51
CA VAL A 775 -10.36 -7.46 -15.30
C VAL A 775 -10.52 -8.96 -15.58
N HIS A 776 -9.54 -9.58 -16.28
CA HIS A 776 -9.53 -11.00 -16.62
C HIS A 776 -8.78 -11.88 -15.60
N VAL A 777 -8.33 -11.32 -14.50
CA VAL A 777 -8.00 -12.15 -13.34
C VAL A 777 -9.30 -12.80 -12.94
N LYS A 778 -9.46 -14.12 -13.20
CA LYS A 778 -10.59 -14.85 -12.66
C LYS A 778 -10.58 -14.58 -11.16
N ASN A 779 -11.48 -13.73 -10.68
CA ASN A 779 -11.90 -13.82 -9.32
C ASN A 779 -12.41 -15.25 -9.20
N ASP A 780 -11.69 -16.11 -8.51
CA ASP A 780 -12.23 -17.38 -8.08
C ASP A 780 -13.49 -17.01 -7.27
N LYS A 781 -14.62 -17.00 -8.01
CA LYS A 781 -15.93 -17.03 -7.40
C LYS A 781 -15.97 -18.41 -6.76
N TYR A 782 -15.71 -18.47 -5.47
CA TYR A 782 -16.25 -19.44 -4.51
C TYR A 782 -15.66 -19.14 -3.12
#